data_2ba64455ef2d0c37589862597b66b6c5
#
_entry.id   2ba64455ef2d0c37589862597b66b6c5
#
_cell.length_a   1.000
_cell.length_b   1.000
_cell.length_c   1.000
_cell.angle_alpha   90.00
_cell.angle_beta   90.00
_cell.angle_gamma   90.00
#
_symmetry.space_group_name_H-M   'P 1'
#
loop_
_entity.id
_entity.type
_entity.pdbx_description
1 polymer ?
#
loop_
_entity_poly.entity_id
_entity_poly.type
_entity_poly.pdbx_seq_one_letter_code
_entity_poly.pdbx_strand_id
1 'polypeptide(L)'
;MNQPVFHATNWNAIEDPKDKEVWDRLTGNFWLPEKVPLSNDIPSWNTLKDSEKLATMKVFTGLTMLDTLQGSIGAKSLMDDAETPHEEAVLGNILFMEALAEGTQLLTTNGWKNIEDVSYTDKIAQYNPDDNKISFANPVAISSNFFEEAYEISGNNGNARQIVSGGHRVYVEEKKALNNSCNEWTYKVYEARDIFSSVNIKSAFHRFRTSGEGFNGNGMSVEDRIKVAIQADGSFSGSSTRYTGEKFGHIPVYFSFKKGRKIDRLTSLCHEANWNLREMGEDVGGKLRLKLEVPLAHVGDRNKNFHAWWSLEDISVEWARDFIREIGLWDGHTQKGGTGMTYYTTVKENSDFVVAVSCLAGMRSRTTVRIDDRKETFSDSYVTNVCFGKDVVNGQSISIKEVEPQKFYCIQVPTTFLLTRNGEGTVITGNCVHAKSYSSIFMTLCSSQEINDIFRWSEENEQIQEKARIIDKYYKGDNPHKKKIASTLLESFLFYSGFYLPFKWSSKGKLTNTADIIRLIVRDEALSGDHELLTPNGWIPISEVNENTTIAQYNEEDGSIEFIKPIKVSHHHQENTYLFESEQGHVRQAVSPNHRMFLKRRGYGSGTEYKSEVVLANDLPQTKLNGYARFINAGTKKGGNKTTLTPQERILIAISADGSFDKTLNKSGEIKRSGQKTGHVPARFSLSKERKISRIQKLCEDAGWEIVEHAPTKKHGNVNEKLNFVVNIPVDYVDYDKKLSSISSLKDVSYEWCVDFIDEISLWDGHNVDDNRITWGSVREDEAKFVQAVAALAGYRTHWKKIVDDRKETFSDYFRVQINKDKNYSGGQHVKKIDNGPAEVYCVQVPSTFLLTRNQGSVTVTGNCVHGYYIGYKYQKAIAKLPQEEQEELKEFTYDLLMELYDNEIKYTQEIYDELGWAEDVRRFLKYNANKALNNLGYEGLFPAYETRVSPEILSSLSPDANENHDFFSGSGSSYVIGKAESTEDDDWDF
;
A
#
# COMPACT_ATOMS: atom_id res chain seq x y z
N MET A 1 1.10 -40.87 -12.63
CA MET A 1 0.78 -39.52 -12.17
C MET A 1 2.01 -39.03 -11.42
N ASN A 2 2.70 -38.02 -11.97
CA ASN A 2 3.80 -37.39 -11.21
C ASN A 2 3.18 -36.67 -10.02
N GLN A 3 3.67 -36.96 -8.83
CA GLN A 3 3.27 -36.19 -7.64
C GLN A 3 3.72 -34.73 -7.84
N PRO A 4 2.93 -33.74 -7.42
CA PRO A 4 3.32 -32.34 -7.51
C PRO A 4 4.61 -32.12 -6.72
N VAL A 5 5.57 -31.45 -7.33
CA VAL A 5 6.82 -31.04 -6.69
C VAL A 5 6.57 -29.66 -6.09
N PHE A 6 6.65 -29.55 -4.77
CA PHE A 6 6.53 -28.28 -4.06
C PHE A 6 7.88 -27.58 -4.00
N HIS A 7 7.91 -26.31 -4.34
CA HIS A 7 9.12 -25.47 -4.32
C HIS A 7 9.01 -24.44 -3.19
N ALA A 8 10.10 -24.24 -2.45
CA ALA A 8 10.19 -23.15 -1.48
C ALA A 8 10.51 -21.84 -2.22
N THR A 9 9.84 -20.74 -1.87
CA THR A 9 10.14 -19.40 -2.38
C THR A 9 11.51 -18.96 -1.87
N ASN A 10 12.49 -18.86 -2.76
CA ASN A 10 13.88 -18.56 -2.41
C ASN A 10 14.22 -17.09 -2.69
N TRP A 11 14.03 -16.21 -1.73
CA TRP A 11 14.36 -14.78 -1.83
C TRP A 11 15.86 -14.45 -2.03
N ASN A 12 16.74 -15.45 -2.02
CA ASN A 12 18.15 -15.30 -2.41
C ASN A 12 18.40 -15.59 -3.89
N ALA A 13 17.42 -16.16 -4.61
CA ALA A 13 17.50 -16.49 -6.02
C ALA A 13 16.19 -16.08 -6.72
N ILE A 14 16.03 -14.79 -6.95
CA ILE A 14 14.81 -14.15 -7.47
C ILE A 14 14.90 -14.15 -9.00
N GLU A 15 13.85 -14.63 -9.66
CA GLU A 15 13.77 -14.66 -11.12
C GLU A 15 13.47 -13.30 -11.72
N ASP A 16 12.56 -12.53 -11.09
CA ASP A 16 12.24 -11.17 -11.45
C ASP A 16 12.54 -10.23 -10.27
N PRO A 17 13.61 -9.43 -10.33
CA PRO A 17 13.96 -8.48 -9.26
C PRO A 17 12.82 -7.54 -8.86
N LYS A 18 11.87 -7.29 -9.78
CA LYS A 18 10.71 -6.47 -9.54
C LYS A 18 9.78 -7.03 -8.48
N ASP A 19 9.68 -8.36 -8.39
CA ASP A 19 8.85 -9.03 -7.39
C ASP A 19 9.36 -8.71 -5.97
N LYS A 20 10.69 -8.78 -5.76
CA LYS A 20 11.27 -8.39 -4.47
C LYS A 20 11.09 -6.92 -4.15
N GLU A 21 11.32 -6.07 -5.13
CA GLU A 21 11.17 -4.63 -4.98
C GLU A 21 9.74 -4.28 -4.52
N VAL A 22 8.73 -4.82 -5.19
CA VAL A 22 7.32 -4.57 -4.83
C VAL A 22 6.97 -5.19 -3.48
N TRP A 23 7.48 -6.38 -3.18
CA TRP A 23 7.33 -7.00 -1.87
C TRP A 23 7.88 -6.12 -0.75
N ASP A 24 9.14 -5.70 -0.84
CA ASP A 24 9.80 -4.88 0.18
C ASP A 24 9.04 -3.55 0.40
N ARG A 25 8.48 -2.99 -0.68
CA ARG A 25 7.69 -1.77 -0.61
C ARG A 25 6.35 -1.97 0.07
N LEU A 26 5.57 -2.98 -0.33
CA LEU A 26 4.26 -3.26 0.27
C LEU A 26 4.40 -3.52 1.77
N THR A 27 5.46 -4.22 2.18
CA THR A 27 5.74 -4.49 3.59
C THR A 27 6.28 -3.28 4.34
N GLY A 28 7.08 -2.41 3.69
CA GLY A 28 7.69 -1.22 4.29
C GLY A 28 6.73 -0.04 4.43
N ASN A 29 5.71 0.06 3.58
CA ASN A 29 4.75 1.18 3.57
C ASN A 29 3.46 0.89 4.34
N PHE A 30 3.49 -0.05 5.26
CA PHE A 30 2.32 -0.40 6.06
C PHE A 30 1.88 0.78 6.96
N TRP A 31 0.60 1.14 6.87
CA TRP A 31 -0.01 2.21 7.68
C TRP A 31 -1.37 1.79 8.23
N LEU A 32 -1.80 2.44 9.30
CA LEU A 32 -3.06 2.16 9.98
C LEU A 32 -4.01 3.36 9.87
N PRO A 33 -5.26 3.17 9.44
CA PRO A 33 -6.25 4.24 9.34
C PRO A 33 -6.49 4.99 10.66
N GLU A 34 -6.31 4.33 11.80
CA GLU A 34 -6.46 4.91 13.13
C GLU A 34 -5.44 6.00 13.45
N LYS A 35 -4.37 6.08 12.68
CA LYS A 35 -3.38 7.17 12.82
C LYS A 35 -3.84 8.46 12.14
N VAL A 36 -4.88 8.41 11.29
CA VAL A 36 -5.48 9.59 10.68
C VAL A 36 -6.58 10.11 11.60
N PRO A 37 -6.50 11.36 12.11
CA PRO A 37 -7.47 11.88 13.06
C PRO A 37 -8.77 12.32 12.37
N LEU A 38 -9.55 11.35 11.85
CA LEU A 38 -10.80 11.57 11.13
C LEU A 38 -11.85 12.38 11.90
N SER A 39 -11.79 12.37 13.24
CA SER A 39 -12.67 13.19 14.06
C SER A 39 -12.54 14.70 13.79
N ASN A 40 -11.42 15.16 13.25
CA ASN A 40 -11.22 16.54 12.84
C ASN A 40 -12.11 16.92 11.63
N ASP A 41 -12.60 15.95 10.87
CA ASP A 41 -13.50 16.19 9.75
C ASP A 41 -14.97 16.33 10.16
N ILE A 42 -15.35 15.97 11.40
CA ILE A 42 -16.74 16.08 11.90
C ILE A 42 -17.31 17.49 11.77
N PRO A 43 -16.59 18.57 12.15
CA PRO A 43 -17.11 19.93 11.97
C PRO A 43 -17.42 20.26 10.51
N SER A 44 -16.51 19.91 9.59
CA SER A 44 -16.72 20.16 8.16
C SER A 44 -17.82 19.28 7.57
N TRP A 45 -17.93 18.00 8.00
CA TRP A 45 -19.02 17.10 7.66
C TRP A 45 -20.39 17.67 8.02
N ASN A 46 -20.52 18.24 9.21
CA ASN A 46 -21.76 18.85 9.68
C ASN A 46 -22.18 20.10 8.89
N THR A 47 -21.26 20.74 8.16
CA THR A 47 -21.55 21.87 7.27
C THR A 47 -22.00 21.45 5.87
N LEU A 48 -21.87 20.17 5.51
CA LEU A 48 -22.29 19.66 4.21
C LEU A 48 -23.82 19.56 4.14
N LYS A 49 -24.37 19.85 2.96
CA LYS A 49 -25.78 19.61 2.66
C LYS A 49 -26.07 18.10 2.59
N ASP A 50 -27.29 17.69 2.76
CA ASP A 50 -27.68 16.28 2.72
C ASP A 50 -27.32 15.61 1.38
N SER A 51 -27.49 16.33 0.24
CA SER A 51 -27.05 15.83 -1.08
C SER A 51 -25.53 15.65 -1.19
N GLU A 52 -24.75 16.55 -0.57
CA GLU A 52 -23.30 16.49 -0.52
C GLU A 52 -22.80 15.31 0.35
N LYS A 53 -23.46 15.10 1.50
CA LYS A 53 -23.20 13.93 2.36
C LYS A 53 -23.55 12.64 1.65
N LEU A 54 -24.74 12.57 1.03
CA LEU A 54 -25.18 11.39 0.31
C LEU A 54 -24.23 11.02 -0.86
N ALA A 55 -23.80 12.02 -1.65
CA ALA A 55 -22.82 11.80 -2.72
C ALA A 55 -21.51 11.26 -2.17
N THR A 56 -21.04 11.79 -1.03
CA THR A 56 -19.80 11.33 -0.38
C THR A 56 -19.93 9.88 0.10
N MET A 57 -21.05 9.53 0.74
CA MET A 57 -21.32 8.16 1.16
C MET A 57 -21.38 7.20 -0.04
N LYS A 58 -22.08 7.58 -1.12
CA LYS A 58 -22.18 6.80 -2.36
C LYS A 58 -20.82 6.49 -2.96
N VAL A 59 -19.92 7.49 -3.06
CA VAL A 59 -18.57 7.31 -3.61
C VAL A 59 -17.75 6.36 -2.76
N PHE A 60 -17.70 6.56 -1.45
CA PHE A 60 -16.91 5.70 -0.56
C PHE A 60 -17.43 4.27 -0.51
N THR A 61 -18.75 4.06 -0.58
CA THR A 61 -19.34 2.72 -0.65
C THR A 61 -18.95 2.03 -1.96
N GLY A 62 -18.97 2.76 -3.09
CA GLY A 62 -18.50 2.25 -4.37
C GLY A 62 -17.02 1.83 -4.32
N LEU A 63 -16.15 2.65 -3.72
CA LEU A 63 -14.74 2.33 -3.51
C LEU A 63 -14.56 1.10 -2.64
N THR A 64 -15.30 0.99 -1.52
CA THR A 64 -15.26 -0.19 -0.63
C THR A 64 -15.61 -1.47 -1.37
N MET A 65 -16.62 -1.44 -2.24
CA MET A 65 -17.03 -2.62 -3.01
C MET A 65 -15.95 -3.04 -4.02
N LEU A 66 -15.35 -2.09 -4.74
CA LEU A 66 -14.27 -2.37 -5.69
C LEU A 66 -13.03 -2.93 -4.98
N ASP A 67 -12.67 -2.39 -3.81
CA ASP A 67 -11.58 -2.88 -2.98
C ASP A 67 -11.85 -4.32 -2.51
N THR A 68 -13.09 -4.60 -2.11
CA THR A 68 -13.51 -5.95 -1.77
C THR A 68 -13.39 -6.91 -2.96
N LEU A 69 -13.79 -6.48 -4.16
CA LEU A 69 -13.68 -7.28 -5.39
C LEU A 69 -12.21 -7.60 -5.72
N GLN A 70 -11.34 -6.60 -5.67
CA GLN A 70 -9.89 -6.78 -5.89
C GLN A 70 -9.27 -7.68 -4.85
N GLY A 71 -9.52 -7.41 -3.57
CA GLY A 71 -8.94 -8.14 -2.44
C GLY A 71 -9.47 -9.56 -2.29
N SER A 72 -10.73 -9.86 -2.65
CA SER A 72 -11.32 -11.19 -2.44
C SER A 72 -11.24 -12.11 -3.66
N ILE A 73 -11.34 -11.56 -4.87
CA ILE A 73 -11.41 -12.35 -6.12
C ILE A 73 -10.20 -12.04 -7.02
N GLY A 74 -9.90 -10.74 -7.24
CA GLY A 74 -8.93 -10.31 -8.23
C GLY A 74 -7.52 -10.79 -7.93
N ALA A 75 -6.97 -10.44 -6.78
CA ALA A 75 -5.61 -10.81 -6.41
C ALA A 75 -5.44 -12.34 -6.36
N LYS A 76 -6.43 -13.07 -5.86
CA LYS A 76 -6.40 -14.54 -5.88
C LYS A 76 -6.37 -15.10 -7.30
N SER A 77 -7.21 -14.56 -8.19
CA SER A 77 -7.23 -15.00 -9.60
C SER A 77 -5.92 -14.70 -10.33
N LEU A 78 -5.24 -13.60 -9.97
CA LEU A 78 -3.93 -13.27 -10.50
C LEU A 78 -2.81 -14.17 -9.94
N MET A 79 -2.92 -14.59 -8.66
CA MET A 79 -1.99 -15.53 -8.04
C MET A 79 -2.01 -16.90 -8.74
N ASP A 80 -3.19 -17.39 -9.16
CA ASP A 80 -3.34 -18.65 -9.90
C ASP A 80 -2.58 -18.62 -11.25
N ASP A 81 -2.30 -17.43 -11.79
CA ASP A 81 -1.61 -17.20 -13.06
C ASP A 81 -0.18 -16.62 -12.88
N ALA A 82 0.35 -16.59 -11.67
CA ALA A 82 1.68 -16.07 -11.38
C ALA A 82 2.77 -16.89 -12.07
N GLU A 83 3.72 -16.23 -12.75
CA GLU A 83 4.82 -16.88 -13.46
C GLU A 83 5.93 -17.37 -12.51
N THR A 84 6.04 -16.77 -11.33
CA THR A 84 7.06 -17.10 -10.32
C THR A 84 6.47 -17.20 -8.93
N PRO A 85 7.09 -17.98 -8.02
CA PRO A 85 6.68 -18.01 -6.61
C PRO A 85 6.81 -16.64 -5.92
N HIS A 86 7.69 -15.77 -6.42
CA HIS A 86 7.87 -14.41 -5.92
C HIS A 86 6.73 -13.49 -6.37
N GLU A 87 6.25 -13.60 -7.62
CA GLU A 87 5.05 -12.90 -8.09
C GLU A 87 3.81 -13.32 -7.29
N GLU A 88 3.65 -14.64 -7.05
CA GLU A 88 2.59 -15.15 -6.19
C GLU A 88 2.65 -14.56 -4.78
N ALA A 89 3.84 -14.46 -4.18
CA ALA A 89 4.04 -13.86 -2.87
C ALA A 89 3.68 -12.36 -2.87
N VAL A 90 4.06 -11.59 -3.90
CA VAL A 90 3.71 -10.17 -4.03
C VAL A 90 2.20 -9.99 -4.13
N LEU A 91 1.53 -10.77 -4.99
CA LEU A 91 0.07 -10.75 -5.13
C LEU A 91 -0.62 -11.17 -3.83
N GLY A 92 -0.05 -12.15 -3.10
CA GLY A 92 -0.46 -12.55 -1.78
C GLY A 92 -0.31 -11.43 -0.74
N ASN A 93 0.68 -10.55 -0.89
CA ASN A 93 0.85 -9.38 -0.02
C ASN A 93 -0.13 -8.23 -0.38
N ILE A 94 -0.55 -8.10 -1.63
CA ILE A 94 -1.69 -7.24 -2.02
C ILE A 94 -2.97 -7.74 -1.34
N LEU A 95 -3.11 -9.05 -1.19
CA LEU A 95 -4.08 -9.70 -0.33
C LEU A 95 -3.73 -9.61 1.16
N PHE A 96 -2.68 -8.83 1.56
CA PHE A 96 -2.14 -8.85 2.91
C PHE A 96 -3.26 -8.93 3.95
N MET A 97 -3.39 -10.10 4.51
CA MET A 97 -4.51 -10.47 5.35
C MET A 97 -4.03 -10.93 6.70
N GLU A 98 -4.61 -10.34 7.69
CA GLU A 98 -4.58 -10.90 9.01
C GLU A 98 -5.44 -12.15 9.04
N ALA A 99 -4.83 -13.29 9.22
CA ALA A 99 -5.52 -14.55 9.05
C ALA A 99 -5.42 -15.46 10.29
N LEU A 100 -6.52 -16.18 10.54
CA LEU A 100 -6.72 -17.12 11.62
C LEU A 100 -6.68 -18.54 11.06
N ALA A 101 -6.04 -19.47 11.76
CA ALA A 101 -5.88 -20.85 11.32
C ALA A 101 -7.21 -21.59 11.13
N GLU A 102 -7.23 -22.53 10.20
CA GLU A 102 -8.32 -23.50 10.02
C GLU A 102 -8.71 -24.17 11.35
N GLY A 103 -10.00 -24.42 11.55
CA GLY A 103 -10.54 -24.94 12.81
C GLY A 103 -10.70 -23.89 13.92
N THR A 104 -10.33 -22.62 13.70
CA THR A 104 -10.73 -21.52 14.59
C THR A 104 -12.24 -21.32 14.50
N GLN A 105 -12.90 -21.13 15.63
CA GLN A 105 -14.34 -20.91 15.66
C GLN A 105 -14.67 -19.45 15.90
N LEU A 106 -15.66 -18.95 15.16
CA LEU A 106 -16.26 -17.64 15.34
C LEU A 106 -17.64 -17.79 15.98
N LEU A 107 -17.98 -16.85 16.86
CA LEU A 107 -19.32 -16.80 17.44
C LEU A 107 -20.27 -16.16 16.42
N THR A 108 -21.34 -16.89 16.07
CA THR A 108 -22.44 -16.38 15.23
C THR A 108 -23.71 -16.28 16.06
N THR A 109 -24.76 -15.65 15.52
CA THR A 109 -26.09 -15.63 16.17
C THR A 109 -26.65 -17.04 16.43
N ASN A 110 -26.19 -18.04 15.67
CA ASN A 110 -26.60 -19.46 15.78
C ASN A 110 -25.63 -20.32 16.58
N GLY A 111 -24.64 -19.72 17.26
CA GLY A 111 -23.60 -20.40 18.02
C GLY A 111 -22.23 -20.39 17.35
N TRP A 112 -21.31 -21.21 17.87
CA TRP A 112 -19.95 -21.30 17.39
C TRP A 112 -19.88 -22.07 16.07
N LYS A 113 -19.27 -21.43 15.04
CA LYS A 113 -19.09 -21.98 13.70
C LYS A 113 -17.62 -21.97 13.33
N ASN A 114 -17.12 -23.02 12.69
CA ASN A 114 -15.75 -23.04 12.21
C ASN A 114 -15.56 -21.96 11.15
N ILE A 115 -14.37 -21.33 11.14
CA ILE A 115 -14.06 -20.20 10.27
C ILE A 115 -14.17 -20.57 8.78
N GLU A 116 -13.80 -21.80 8.43
CA GLU A 116 -13.88 -22.34 7.09
C GLU A 116 -15.32 -22.53 6.57
N ASP A 117 -16.29 -22.59 7.47
CA ASP A 117 -17.72 -22.80 7.14
C ASP A 117 -18.50 -21.47 7.13
N VAL A 118 -17.88 -20.36 7.48
CA VAL A 118 -18.53 -19.03 7.54
C VAL A 118 -18.87 -18.52 6.15
N SER A 119 -20.04 -17.91 6.03
CA SER A 119 -20.56 -17.32 4.79
C SER A 119 -21.00 -15.85 5.00
N TYR A 120 -21.21 -15.11 3.93
CA TYR A 120 -21.68 -13.71 3.98
C TYR A 120 -23.07 -13.53 4.61
N THR A 121 -23.86 -14.61 4.72
CA THR A 121 -25.19 -14.57 5.36
C THR A 121 -25.13 -14.78 6.87
N ASP A 122 -23.99 -15.17 7.42
CA ASP A 122 -23.83 -15.34 8.86
C ASP A 122 -23.65 -13.98 9.55
N LYS A 123 -24.28 -13.81 10.71
CA LYS A 123 -24.00 -12.67 11.57
C LYS A 123 -22.95 -13.10 12.62
N ILE A 124 -21.81 -12.46 12.62
CA ILE A 124 -20.63 -12.79 13.42
C ILE A 124 -20.46 -11.79 14.56
N ALA A 125 -20.06 -12.28 15.72
CA ALA A 125 -19.73 -11.47 16.89
C ALA A 125 -18.46 -10.66 16.63
N GLN A 126 -18.60 -9.35 16.53
CA GLN A 126 -17.55 -8.36 16.46
C GLN A 126 -17.41 -7.62 17.79
N TYR A 127 -16.22 -7.13 18.07
CA TYR A 127 -15.91 -6.42 19.30
C TYR A 127 -15.54 -4.96 19.01
N ASN A 128 -16.10 -4.03 19.78
CA ASN A 128 -15.71 -2.61 19.72
C ASN A 128 -14.89 -2.27 20.97
N PRO A 129 -13.60 -1.88 20.82
CA PRO A 129 -12.74 -1.56 21.94
C PRO A 129 -13.10 -0.26 22.66
N ASP A 130 -13.79 0.69 22.02
CA ASP A 130 -14.08 2.01 22.57
C ASP A 130 -15.14 1.94 23.69
N ASP A 131 -16.10 1.02 23.54
CA ASP A 131 -17.21 0.85 24.51
C ASP A 131 -17.24 -0.53 25.17
N ASN A 132 -16.26 -1.41 24.85
CA ASN A 132 -16.17 -2.79 25.33
C ASN A 132 -17.39 -3.65 24.94
N LYS A 133 -18.04 -3.37 23.81
CA LYS A 133 -19.27 -4.05 23.38
C LYS A 133 -19.01 -5.12 22.33
N ILE A 134 -19.79 -6.22 22.43
CA ILE A 134 -19.93 -7.24 21.39
C ILE A 134 -21.28 -7.04 20.70
N SER A 135 -21.24 -6.95 19.39
CA SER A 135 -22.42 -6.89 18.52
C SER A 135 -22.28 -7.91 17.38
N PHE A 136 -23.37 -8.18 16.68
CA PHE A 136 -23.37 -9.12 15.57
C PHE A 136 -23.51 -8.39 14.24
N ALA A 137 -22.65 -8.70 13.27
CA ALA A 137 -22.65 -8.11 11.93
C ALA A 137 -22.36 -9.17 10.87
N ASN A 138 -22.82 -8.94 9.64
CA ASN A 138 -22.42 -9.77 8.51
C ASN A 138 -20.97 -9.51 8.16
N PRO A 139 -20.23 -10.52 7.65
CA PRO A 139 -18.90 -10.32 7.11
C PRO A 139 -18.90 -9.31 5.97
N VAL A 140 -17.91 -8.42 5.99
CA VAL A 140 -17.64 -7.50 4.88
C VAL A 140 -16.83 -8.21 3.79
N ALA A 141 -15.88 -9.06 4.21
CA ALA A 141 -15.07 -9.87 3.30
C ALA A 141 -14.73 -11.23 3.93
N ILE A 142 -14.61 -12.26 3.11
CA ILE A 142 -14.19 -13.61 3.47
C ILE A 142 -13.13 -14.08 2.49
N SER A 143 -11.98 -14.53 2.99
CA SER A 143 -10.90 -15.06 2.17
C SER A 143 -10.08 -16.11 2.92
N SER A 144 -9.28 -16.86 2.18
CA SER A 144 -8.39 -17.86 2.78
C SER A 144 -7.09 -17.96 1.99
N ASN A 145 -6.00 -18.24 2.69
CA ASN A 145 -4.69 -18.43 2.07
C ASN A 145 -3.84 -19.40 2.91
N PHE A 146 -2.76 -19.93 2.34
CA PHE A 146 -1.77 -20.72 3.01
C PHE A 146 -0.60 -19.82 3.44
N PHE A 147 -0.22 -19.85 4.73
CA PHE A 147 0.89 -19.06 5.25
C PHE A 147 1.98 -19.96 5.80
N GLU A 148 3.22 -19.67 5.44
CA GLU A 148 4.42 -20.38 5.92
C GLU A 148 4.77 -19.93 7.34
N GLU A 149 4.56 -18.67 7.68
CA GLU A 149 4.86 -18.09 9.00
C GLU A 149 3.59 -18.09 9.87
N ALA A 150 3.59 -18.89 10.92
CA ALA A 150 2.44 -19.09 11.80
C ALA A 150 2.85 -19.20 13.27
N TYR A 151 2.04 -18.61 14.15
CA TYR A 151 2.29 -18.56 15.59
C TYR A 151 1.07 -19.00 16.40
N GLU A 152 1.31 -19.85 17.42
CA GLU A 152 0.34 -20.11 18.47
C GLU A 152 0.61 -19.19 19.66
N ILE A 153 -0.38 -18.40 20.03
CA ILE A 153 -0.42 -17.58 21.23
C ILE A 153 -1.42 -18.21 22.18
N SER A 154 -0.95 -18.69 23.34
CA SER A 154 -1.80 -19.42 24.28
C SER A 154 -1.57 -18.99 25.72
N GLY A 155 -2.69 -18.87 26.48
CA GLY A 155 -2.68 -18.64 27.91
C GLY A 155 -2.49 -19.91 28.69
N ASN A 156 -1.83 -19.84 29.83
CA ASN A 156 -1.72 -20.99 30.75
C ASN A 156 -3.09 -21.59 31.05
N ASN A 157 -3.18 -22.92 31.06
CA ASN A 157 -4.40 -23.68 31.30
C ASN A 157 -5.49 -23.48 30.20
N GLY A 158 -5.16 -23.10 28.98
CA GLY A 158 -6.13 -22.97 27.88
C GLY A 158 -7.15 -21.84 28.01
N ASN A 159 -6.88 -20.83 28.85
CA ASN A 159 -7.81 -19.71 29.09
C ASN A 159 -7.97 -18.77 27.90
N ALA A 160 -7.01 -18.74 26.99
CA ALA A 160 -7.03 -18.04 25.71
C ALA A 160 -6.14 -18.83 24.76
N ARG A 161 -6.53 -18.98 23.50
CA ARG A 161 -5.71 -19.58 22.47
C ARG A 161 -6.09 -19.04 21.10
N GLN A 162 -5.08 -18.70 20.32
CA GLN A 162 -5.24 -18.37 18.90
C GLN A 162 -4.03 -18.88 18.12
N ILE A 163 -4.26 -19.30 16.88
CA ILE A 163 -3.22 -19.66 15.92
C ILE A 163 -3.38 -18.70 14.75
N VAL A 164 -2.33 -17.93 14.45
CA VAL A 164 -2.39 -16.74 13.60
C VAL A 164 -1.20 -16.71 12.65
N SER A 165 -1.37 -16.06 11.50
CA SER A 165 -0.27 -15.75 10.57
C SER A 165 0.70 -14.74 11.18
N GLY A 166 1.93 -14.65 10.65
CA GLY A 166 2.97 -13.75 11.18
C GLY A 166 2.57 -12.29 11.24
N GLY A 167 1.89 -11.80 10.22
CA GLY A 167 1.39 -10.43 10.15
C GLY A 167 0.05 -10.18 10.84
N HIS A 168 -0.51 -11.17 11.54
CA HIS A 168 -1.80 -11.02 12.20
C HIS A 168 -1.76 -10.02 13.35
N ARG A 169 -2.77 -9.13 13.42
CA ARG A 169 -2.93 -8.10 14.44
C ARG A 169 -3.48 -8.66 15.75
N VAL A 170 -2.64 -8.82 16.72
CA VAL A 170 -2.98 -9.30 18.05
C VAL A 170 -3.40 -8.12 18.93
N TYR A 171 -4.63 -8.18 19.45
CA TYR A 171 -5.16 -7.18 20.39
C TYR A 171 -4.54 -7.40 21.78
N VAL A 172 -3.84 -6.40 22.29
CA VAL A 172 -3.18 -6.41 23.60
C VAL A 172 -3.53 -5.13 24.36
N GLU A 173 -3.95 -5.26 25.61
CA GLU A 173 -4.12 -4.11 26.47
C GLU A 173 -2.85 -3.86 27.28
N GLU A 174 -2.39 -2.60 27.28
CA GLU A 174 -1.21 -2.15 28.01
C GLU A 174 -1.59 -1.20 29.13
N LYS A 175 -0.90 -1.34 30.27
CA LYS A 175 -1.04 -0.40 31.38
C LYS A 175 -0.20 0.84 31.11
N LYS A 176 -0.82 2.02 31.14
CA LYS A 176 -0.09 3.30 31.04
C LYS A 176 0.90 3.40 32.20
N ALA A 177 2.18 3.43 31.88
CA ALA A 177 3.27 3.57 32.83
C ALA A 177 3.43 5.04 33.25
N LEU A 178 2.51 5.54 34.09
CA LEU A 178 2.64 6.84 34.73
C LEU A 178 2.38 6.64 36.22
N ASN A 179 3.44 6.55 37.01
CA ASN A 179 3.46 6.43 38.48
C ASN A 179 2.55 5.33 39.04
N ASN A 180 3.00 4.60 40.04
CA ASN A 180 2.36 3.44 40.68
C ASN A 180 0.88 3.59 41.11
N SER A 181 0.20 4.67 40.73
CA SER A 181 -1.19 5.00 41.10
C SER A 181 -2.18 5.05 39.96
N CYS A 182 -1.76 4.93 38.67
CA CYS A 182 -2.69 4.93 37.54
C CYS A 182 -3.04 3.50 37.13
N ASN A 183 -4.32 3.15 37.22
CA ASN A 183 -4.88 1.85 36.77
C ASN A 183 -5.50 1.94 35.37
N GLU A 184 -5.08 2.88 34.56
CA GLU A 184 -5.61 3.06 33.20
C GLU A 184 -4.97 2.07 32.24
N TRP A 185 -5.81 1.37 31.50
CA TRP A 185 -5.43 0.44 30.45
C TRP A 185 -5.84 1.01 29.10
N THR A 186 -4.94 0.94 28.11
CA THR A 186 -5.20 1.28 26.72
C THR A 186 -4.92 0.05 25.87
N TYR A 187 -5.64 -0.13 24.77
CA TYR A 187 -5.29 -1.21 23.86
C TYR A 187 -4.22 -0.75 22.87
N LYS A 188 -3.47 -1.70 22.39
CA LYS A 188 -2.50 -1.58 21.31
C LYS A 188 -2.53 -2.85 20.49
N VAL A 189 -2.23 -2.73 19.23
CA VAL A 189 -2.22 -3.83 18.29
C VAL A 189 -0.78 -4.13 17.91
N TYR A 190 -0.37 -5.39 17.96
CA TYR A 190 0.95 -5.86 17.59
C TYR A 190 0.84 -6.96 16.55
N GLU A 191 1.79 -7.03 15.61
CA GLU A 191 1.90 -8.20 14.76
C GLU A 191 2.35 -9.43 15.57
N ALA A 192 1.87 -10.61 15.21
CA ALA A 192 2.22 -11.83 15.91
C ALA A 192 3.74 -12.11 15.86
N ARG A 193 4.39 -11.80 14.72
CA ARG A 193 5.84 -11.92 14.55
C ARG A 193 6.63 -11.00 15.49
N ASP A 194 6.14 -9.79 15.74
CA ASP A 194 6.79 -8.84 16.63
C ASP A 194 6.71 -9.28 18.08
N ILE A 195 5.57 -9.83 18.47
CA ILE A 195 5.37 -10.41 19.80
C ILE A 195 6.32 -11.59 20.00
N PHE A 196 6.56 -12.40 18.97
CA PHE A 196 7.49 -13.52 19.01
C PHE A 196 8.94 -13.06 19.08
N SER A 197 9.35 -12.07 18.28
CA SER A 197 10.74 -11.71 18.05
C SER A 197 11.27 -10.59 18.97
N SER A 198 10.45 -9.57 19.28
CA SER A 198 10.96 -8.31 19.84
C SER A 198 10.13 -7.74 20.98
N VAL A 199 8.82 -7.96 21.03
CA VAL A 199 7.93 -7.34 22.02
C VAL A 199 7.76 -8.24 23.24
N ASN A 200 8.21 -7.76 24.41
CA ASN A 200 8.05 -8.50 25.66
C ASN A 200 6.68 -8.29 26.29
N ILE A 201 5.71 -9.04 25.80
CA ILE A 201 4.34 -9.06 26.36
C ILE A 201 4.19 -9.90 27.63
N LYS A 202 5.22 -10.69 28.01
CA LYS A 202 5.20 -11.59 29.21
C LYS A 202 5.40 -10.81 30.50
N SER A 203 4.56 -9.80 30.72
CA SER A 203 4.64 -8.93 31.91
C SER A 203 3.26 -8.68 32.53
N ALA A 204 3.24 -8.16 33.76
CA ALA A 204 2.01 -7.72 34.43
C ALA A 204 1.42 -6.43 33.84
N PHE A 205 2.11 -5.79 32.91
CA PHE A 205 1.69 -4.57 32.24
C PHE A 205 0.92 -4.83 30.94
N HIS A 206 0.77 -6.10 30.52
CA HIS A 206 0.07 -6.52 29.34
C HIS A 206 -1.04 -7.52 29.71
N ARG A 207 -2.15 -7.48 28.98
CA ARG A 207 -3.23 -8.45 29.11
C ARG A 207 -3.96 -8.66 27.79
N PHE A 208 -4.55 -9.85 27.63
CA PHE A 208 -5.32 -10.27 26.46
C PHE A 208 -6.79 -10.36 26.84
N ARG A 209 -7.64 -9.74 26.04
CA ARG A 209 -9.07 -9.72 26.26
C ARG A 209 -9.72 -11.01 25.74
N THR A 210 -10.61 -11.58 26.55
CA THR A 210 -11.26 -12.87 26.26
C THR A 210 -12.76 -12.77 26.09
N SER A 211 -13.36 -11.62 26.43
CA SER A 211 -14.79 -11.36 26.38
C SER A 211 -15.05 -9.85 26.33
N GLY A 212 -16.26 -9.46 25.95
CA GLY A 212 -16.79 -8.11 26.04
C GLY A 212 -18.20 -8.11 26.63
N GLU A 213 -18.94 -7.04 26.46
CA GLU A 213 -20.31 -6.96 26.95
C GLU A 213 -21.29 -6.92 25.77
N GLY A 214 -22.43 -7.58 25.87
CA GLY A 214 -23.54 -7.42 24.98
C GLY A 214 -24.14 -6.01 25.08
N PHE A 215 -25.21 -5.72 24.35
CA PHE A 215 -25.90 -4.44 24.43
C PHE A 215 -26.55 -4.24 25.82
N ASN A 216 -26.77 -3.00 26.21
CA ASN A 216 -27.43 -2.68 27.47
C ASN A 216 -28.94 -2.95 27.33
N GLY A 217 -29.53 -3.64 28.31
CA GLY A 217 -30.95 -3.98 28.25
C GLY A 217 -31.46 -4.52 29.58
N ASN A 218 -32.61 -5.16 29.56
CA ASN A 218 -33.20 -5.70 30.77
C ASN A 218 -32.54 -7.02 31.18
N GLY A 219 -32.57 -7.32 32.47
CA GLY A 219 -32.22 -8.65 33.01
C GLY A 219 -33.23 -9.73 32.62
N MET A 220 -32.93 -10.98 33.02
CA MET A 220 -33.80 -12.12 32.73
C MET A 220 -35.19 -11.95 33.33
N SER A 221 -36.20 -12.22 32.53
CA SER A 221 -37.56 -12.38 33.02
C SER A 221 -37.68 -13.61 33.96
N VAL A 222 -38.73 -13.64 34.75
CA VAL A 222 -39.02 -14.79 35.62
C VAL A 222 -39.26 -16.05 34.78
N GLU A 223 -39.96 -15.89 33.67
CA GLU A 223 -40.25 -16.96 32.70
C GLU A 223 -38.96 -17.54 32.12
N ASP A 224 -37.98 -16.68 31.79
CA ASP A 224 -36.68 -17.15 31.29
C ASP A 224 -35.89 -17.92 32.35
N ARG A 225 -35.97 -17.50 33.63
CA ARG A 225 -35.36 -18.23 34.74
C ARG A 225 -36.01 -19.63 34.91
N ILE A 226 -37.34 -19.73 34.73
CA ILE A 226 -38.06 -21.03 34.73
C ILE A 226 -37.61 -21.89 33.53
N LYS A 227 -37.41 -21.28 32.35
CA LYS A 227 -36.88 -22.00 31.16
C LYS A 227 -35.48 -22.59 31.44
N VAL A 228 -34.62 -21.87 32.16
CA VAL A 228 -33.31 -22.39 32.59
C VAL A 228 -33.49 -23.63 33.48
N ALA A 229 -34.40 -23.58 34.42
CA ALA A 229 -34.73 -24.77 35.26
C ALA A 229 -35.23 -25.96 34.44
N ILE A 230 -36.06 -25.69 33.43
CA ILE A 230 -36.59 -26.71 32.51
C ILE A 230 -35.47 -27.35 31.71
N GLN A 231 -34.58 -26.55 31.18
CA GLN A 231 -33.43 -27.03 30.41
C GLN A 231 -32.49 -27.90 31.26
N ALA A 232 -32.27 -27.50 32.50
CA ALA A 232 -31.41 -28.22 33.42
C ALA A 232 -32.02 -29.55 33.87
N ASP A 233 -33.09 -29.48 34.66
CA ASP A 233 -33.64 -30.60 35.40
C ASP A 233 -35.04 -31.06 34.94
N GLY A 234 -35.73 -30.30 34.09
CA GLY A 234 -37.09 -30.64 33.60
C GLY A 234 -37.06 -31.79 32.63
N SER A 235 -38.17 -32.53 32.55
CA SER A 235 -38.41 -33.54 31.53
C SER A 235 -39.80 -33.37 30.92
N PHE A 236 -39.82 -33.34 29.59
CA PHE A 236 -41.08 -33.40 28.86
C PHE A 236 -41.62 -34.84 28.86
N SER A 237 -42.92 -35.03 29.00
CA SER A 237 -43.52 -36.38 28.92
C SER A 237 -43.22 -36.99 27.56
N GLY A 238 -42.66 -38.21 27.57
CA GLY A 238 -42.26 -38.93 26.37
C GLY A 238 -43.33 -39.06 25.31
N SER A 239 -42.93 -39.45 24.13
CA SER A 239 -43.57 -39.54 22.82
C SER A 239 -44.94 -40.21 22.67
N SER A 240 -45.77 -40.25 23.69
CA SER A 240 -47.13 -40.70 23.49
C SER A 240 -47.93 -39.56 22.81
N THR A 241 -48.26 -39.76 21.57
CA THR A 241 -49.14 -38.98 20.71
C THR A 241 -50.51 -38.64 21.33
N ARG A 242 -50.76 -38.96 22.56
CA ARG A 242 -52.01 -38.75 23.30
C ARG A 242 -52.04 -37.52 24.21
N TYR A 243 -50.93 -36.88 24.47
CA TYR A 243 -50.88 -35.60 25.22
C TYR A 243 -50.25 -34.49 24.37
N THR A 244 -50.96 -34.12 23.34
CA THR A 244 -50.74 -32.81 22.73
C THR A 244 -51.37 -31.78 23.63
N GLY A 245 -50.58 -31.12 24.50
CA GLY A 245 -50.95 -29.97 25.31
C GLY A 245 -51.51 -28.80 24.49
N GLU A 246 -51.41 -28.91 23.16
CA GLU A 246 -52.00 -28.00 22.17
C GLU A 246 -53.54 -27.78 22.37
N LYS A 247 -54.23 -28.79 22.90
CA LYS A 247 -55.65 -28.65 23.23
C LYS A 247 -55.97 -27.73 24.42
N PHE A 248 -54.93 -27.44 25.26
CA PHE A 248 -55.12 -26.69 26.51
C PHE A 248 -54.19 -25.48 26.60
N GLY A 249 -53.39 -25.21 25.60
CA GLY A 249 -52.43 -24.07 25.57
C GLY A 249 -51.22 -24.24 26.52
N HIS A 250 -51.00 -25.41 27.11
CA HIS A 250 -49.88 -25.66 28.06
C HIS A 250 -49.27 -27.04 27.84
N ILE A 251 -47.98 -27.17 28.15
CA ILE A 251 -47.24 -28.46 28.11
C ILE A 251 -46.81 -28.82 29.53
N PRO A 252 -47.04 -30.08 30.00
CA PRO A 252 -46.53 -30.51 31.28
C PRO A 252 -45.04 -30.84 31.24
N VAL A 253 -44.29 -30.24 32.15
CA VAL A 253 -42.88 -30.52 32.44
C VAL A 253 -42.76 -31.10 33.81
N TYR A 254 -41.98 -32.17 33.94
CA TYR A 254 -41.83 -32.92 35.21
C TYR A 254 -40.39 -32.69 35.74
N PHE A 255 -40.34 -32.48 37.06
CA PHE A 255 -39.07 -32.42 37.80
C PHE A 255 -39.04 -33.46 38.88
N SER A 256 -37.80 -33.90 39.28
CA SER A 256 -37.59 -34.84 40.34
C SER A 256 -36.37 -34.37 41.16
N PHE A 257 -36.63 -33.75 42.31
CA PHE A 257 -35.61 -33.09 43.11
C PHE A 257 -35.38 -33.78 44.49
N LYS A 258 -34.11 -33.87 44.89
CA LYS A 258 -33.73 -34.25 46.26
C LYS A 258 -33.19 -33.00 47.03
N LYS A 259 -32.78 -31.95 46.33
CA LYS A 259 -32.19 -30.74 46.93
C LYS A 259 -33.27 -29.69 47.21
N GLY A 260 -33.53 -29.39 48.48
CA GLY A 260 -34.52 -28.40 48.90
C GLY A 260 -34.34 -27.05 48.20
N ARG A 261 -33.09 -26.55 48.03
CA ARG A 261 -32.81 -25.31 47.35
C ARG A 261 -33.37 -25.20 45.92
N LYS A 262 -33.37 -26.32 45.14
CA LYS A 262 -33.95 -26.34 43.79
C LYS A 262 -35.49 -26.35 43.84
N ILE A 263 -36.08 -27.00 44.84
CA ILE A 263 -37.52 -26.99 45.07
C ILE A 263 -37.97 -25.56 45.40
N ASP A 264 -37.35 -24.95 46.41
CA ASP A 264 -37.66 -23.58 46.88
C ASP A 264 -37.52 -22.58 45.74
N ARG A 265 -36.42 -22.70 44.97
CA ARG A 265 -36.17 -21.81 43.81
C ARG A 265 -37.25 -21.96 42.74
N LEU A 266 -37.58 -23.16 42.30
CA LEU A 266 -38.62 -23.41 41.28
C LEU A 266 -40.00 -22.90 41.77
N THR A 267 -40.33 -23.20 43.03
CA THR A 267 -41.62 -22.79 43.63
C THR A 267 -41.71 -21.26 43.65
N SER A 268 -40.67 -20.57 44.07
CA SER A 268 -40.62 -19.08 44.08
C SER A 268 -40.81 -18.52 42.67
N LEU A 269 -40.06 -19.02 41.69
CA LEU A 269 -40.15 -18.57 40.29
C LEU A 269 -41.55 -18.83 39.70
N CYS A 270 -42.13 -20.01 39.92
CA CYS A 270 -43.47 -20.33 39.41
C CYS A 270 -44.56 -19.49 40.07
N HIS A 271 -44.42 -19.17 41.36
CA HIS A 271 -45.32 -18.25 42.06
C HIS A 271 -45.21 -16.84 41.48
N GLU A 272 -44.03 -16.34 41.23
CA GLU A 272 -43.80 -15.02 40.67
C GLU A 272 -44.32 -14.91 39.21
N ALA A 273 -44.13 -15.94 38.39
CA ALA A 273 -44.65 -16.02 37.02
C ALA A 273 -46.15 -16.33 36.94
N ASN A 274 -46.77 -16.63 38.06
CA ASN A 274 -48.16 -17.14 38.13
C ASN A 274 -48.37 -18.42 37.28
N TRP A 275 -47.36 -19.34 37.28
CA TRP A 275 -47.44 -20.60 36.58
C TRP A 275 -47.85 -21.73 37.55
N ASN A 276 -48.64 -22.68 37.08
CA ASN A 276 -49.20 -23.72 37.88
C ASN A 276 -48.21 -24.86 38.14
N LEU A 277 -47.64 -24.90 39.35
CA LEU A 277 -46.73 -25.92 39.83
C LEU A 277 -47.47 -26.83 40.84
N ARG A 278 -47.45 -28.18 40.64
CA ARG A 278 -48.13 -29.17 41.54
C ARG A 278 -47.14 -30.20 42.02
N GLU A 279 -47.25 -30.51 43.25
CA GLU A 279 -46.54 -31.66 43.83
C GLU A 279 -47.25 -33.01 43.46
N MET A 280 -46.41 -33.96 43.09
CA MET A 280 -46.90 -35.32 42.65
C MET A 280 -46.49 -36.42 43.60
N GLY A 281 -46.02 -36.09 44.82
CA GLY A 281 -45.47 -37.01 45.77
C GLY A 281 -44.01 -37.40 45.52
N GLU A 282 -43.44 -38.24 46.38
CA GLU A 282 -42.04 -38.66 46.25
C GLU A 282 -41.91 -39.93 45.39
N ASP A 283 -40.76 -40.06 44.71
CA ASP A 283 -40.37 -41.27 43.98
C ASP A 283 -39.75 -42.31 44.92
N VAL A 284 -39.49 -43.53 44.41
CA VAL A 284 -38.91 -44.68 45.20
C VAL A 284 -37.54 -44.31 45.78
N GLY A 285 -36.87 -43.25 45.27
CA GLY A 285 -35.54 -42.77 45.75
C GLY A 285 -35.65 -41.60 46.74
N GLY A 286 -36.85 -41.20 47.17
CA GLY A 286 -37.10 -40.09 48.09
C GLY A 286 -36.85 -38.72 47.45
N LYS A 287 -37.08 -38.58 46.12
CA LYS A 287 -37.07 -37.32 45.41
C LYS A 287 -38.49 -36.83 45.27
N LEU A 288 -38.71 -35.54 45.60
CA LEU A 288 -40.00 -34.91 45.38
C LEU A 288 -40.25 -34.73 43.88
N ARG A 289 -41.37 -35.16 43.37
CA ARG A 289 -41.82 -35.04 41.99
C ARG A 289 -42.75 -33.82 41.86
N LEU A 290 -42.44 -32.93 40.91
CA LEU A 290 -43.20 -31.77 40.64
C LEU A 290 -43.67 -31.78 39.17
N LYS A 291 -44.88 -31.27 38.93
CA LYS A 291 -45.43 -31.05 37.57
C LYS A 291 -45.66 -29.58 37.38
N LEU A 292 -45.06 -29.02 36.39
CA LEU A 292 -45.21 -27.64 35.94
C LEU A 292 -46.00 -27.61 34.63
N GLU A 293 -47.04 -26.79 34.55
CA GLU A 293 -47.79 -26.53 33.31
C GLU A 293 -47.23 -25.28 32.62
N VAL A 294 -46.41 -25.48 31.57
CA VAL A 294 -45.72 -24.39 30.85
C VAL A 294 -46.57 -23.93 29.68
N PRO A 295 -46.88 -22.62 29.56
CA PRO A 295 -47.60 -22.09 28.41
C PRO A 295 -46.83 -22.35 27.08
N LEU A 296 -47.56 -22.75 26.04
CA LEU A 296 -46.96 -23.10 24.72
C LEU A 296 -46.08 -22.02 24.14
N ALA A 297 -46.42 -20.74 24.32
CA ALA A 297 -45.65 -19.61 23.86
C ALA A 297 -44.22 -19.53 24.46
N HIS A 298 -43.97 -20.23 25.57
CA HIS A 298 -42.71 -20.24 26.28
C HIS A 298 -41.90 -21.53 26.06
N VAL A 299 -42.37 -22.44 25.21
CA VAL A 299 -41.72 -23.71 24.94
C VAL A 299 -40.95 -23.64 23.62
N GLY A 300 -39.62 -23.71 23.67
CA GLY A 300 -38.77 -23.89 22.50
C GLY A 300 -38.63 -25.36 22.07
N ASP A 301 -37.42 -25.82 21.90
CA ASP A 301 -37.16 -27.23 21.56
C ASP A 301 -37.26 -28.16 22.75
N ARG A 302 -37.97 -29.27 22.56
CA ARG A 302 -38.10 -30.32 23.59
C ARG A 302 -36.81 -31.11 23.81
N ASN A 303 -35.84 -31.00 22.90
CA ASN A 303 -34.51 -31.63 23.01
C ASN A 303 -33.56 -30.90 23.97
N LYS A 304 -34.03 -29.83 24.61
CA LYS A 304 -33.26 -29.05 25.60
C LYS A 304 -32.01 -28.40 25.03
N ASN A 305 -32.07 -27.90 23.80
CA ASN A 305 -31.05 -27.10 23.21
C ASN A 305 -31.29 -25.62 23.54
N PHE A 306 -30.35 -24.95 24.20
CA PHE A 306 -30.49 -23.53 24.57
C PHE A 306 -30.69 -22.61 23.38
N HIS A 307 -30.04 -22.85 22.22
CA HIS A 307 -30.23 -22.04 21.00
C HIS A 307 -31.67 -22.07 20.45
N ALA A 308 -32.43 -23.13 20.71
CA ALA A 308 -33.84 -23.21 20.32
C ALA A 308 -34.78 -22.37 21.22
N TRP A 309 -34.27 -21.88 22.34
CA TRP A 309 -35.01 -21.12 23.32
C TRP A 309 -34.62 -19.62 23.34
N TRP A 310 -33.39 -19.30 22.96
CA TRP A 310 -32.87 -17.90 22.94
C TRP A 310 -31.94 -17.68 21.77
N SER A 311 -32.12 -16.56 21.10
CA SER A 311 -31.18 -16.05 20.09
C SER A 311 -30.07 -15.24 20.78
N LEU A 312 -28.83 -15.47 20.42
CA LEU A 312 -27.67 -14.73 20.99
C LEU A 312 -27.72 -13.22 20.63
N GLU A 313 -28.33 -12.85 19.53
CA GLU A 313 -28.51 -11.46 19.11
C GLU A 313 -29.43 -10.66 20.06
N ASP A 314 -30.40 -11.32 20.71
CA ASP A 314 -31.39 -10.70 21.58
C ASP A 314 -30.94 -10.63 23.06
N ILE A 315 -29.72 -11.09 23.36
CA ILE A 315 -29.23 -11.21 24.74
C ILE A 315 -28.50 -9.93 25.15
N SER A 316 -29.08 -9.21 26.14
CA SER A 316 -28.42 -8.05 26.78
C SER A 316 -27.35 -8.51 27.78
N VAL A 317 -26.46 -7.60 28.16
CA VAL A 317 -25.40 -7.86 29.15
C VAL A 317 -26.02 -8.24 30.51
N GLU A 318 -27.11 -7.60 30.92
CA GLU A 318 -27.82 -7.88 32.17
C GLU A 318 -28.47 -9.24 32.14
N TRP A 319 -29.14 -9.59 31.03
CA TRP A 319 -29.71 -10.92 30.82
C TRP A 319 -28.64 -12.02 30.87
N ALA A 320 -27.51 -11.80 30.17
CA ALA A 320 -26.38 -12.72 30.15
C ALA A 320 -25.82 -12.98 31.56
N ARG A 321 -25.64 -11.91 32.34
CA ARG A 321 -25.17 -12.01 33.73
C ARG A 321 -26.14 -12.77 34.62
N ASP A 322 -27.43 -12.56 34.45
CA ASP A 322 -28.48 -13.28 35.18
C ASP A 322 -28.55 -14.75 34.77
N PHE A 323 -28.42 -15.04 33.46
CA PHE A 323 -28.39 -16.43 32.96
C PHE A 323 -27.25 -17.24 33.57
N ILE A 324 -26.05 -16.69 33.59
CA ILE A 324 -24.86 -17.34 34.12
C ILE A 324 -25.03 -17.60 35.63
N ARG A 325 -25.64 -16.69 36.36
CA ARG A 325 -25.96 -16.90 37.78
C ARG A 325 -27.05 -17.96 37.98
N GLU A 326 -28.12 -17.89 37.17
CA GLU A 326 -29.26 -18.77 37.26
C GLU A 326 -28.89 -20.24 36.93
N ILE A 327 -28.17 -20.49 35.81
CA ILE A 327 -27.74 -21.84 35.43
C ILE A 327 -26.81 -22.46 36.47
N GLY A 328 -26.01 -21.63 37.16
CA GLY A 328 -25.18 -22.06 38.29
C GLY A 328 -25.98 -22.61 39.48
N LEU A 329 -27.25 -22.26 39.65
CA LEU A 329 -28.15 -22.80 40.68
C LEU A 329 -28.71 -24.17 40.33
N TRP A 330 -28.74 -24.54 39.05
CA TRP A 330 -29.33 -25.77 38.53
C TRP A 330 -28.26 -26.84 38.27
N ASP A 331 -27.64 -26.83 37.06
CA ASP A 331 -26.64 -27.81 36.66
C ASP A 331 -25.20 -27.29 36.85
N GLY A 332 -25.05 -26.25 37.63
CA GLY A 332 -23.79 -25.67 37.99
C GLY A 332 -23.44 -25.80 39.48
N HIS A 333 -22.23 -25.35 39.75
CA HIS A 333 -21.67 -25.17 41.08
C HIS A 333 -20.97 -23.85 41.22
N THR A 334 -21.43 -23.00 42.13
CA THR A 334 -20.73 -21.74 42.44
C THR A 334 -19.48 -22.06 43.25
N GLN A 335 -18.34 -21.51 42.84
CA GLN A 335 -17.04 -21.69 43.48
C GLN A 335 -17.02 -21.04 44.88
N LYS A 336 -16.24 -21.60 45.81
CA LYS A 336 -16.05 -21.03 47.15
C LYS A 336 -15.57 -19.57 47.02
N GLY A 337 -16.26 -18.66 47.70
CA GLY A 337 -15.94 -17.21 47.61
C GLY A 337 -16.68 -16.44 46.52
N GLY A 338 -17.56 -17.07 45.72
CA GLY A 338 -18.37 -16.40 44.76
C GLY A 338 -17.62 -15.84 43.53
N THR A 339 -16.40 -16.33 43.28
CA THR A 339 -15.52 -15.81 42.20
C THR A 339 -15.80 -16.39 40.83
N GLY A 340 -16.73 -17.38 40.74
CA GLY A 340 -17.06 -18.01 39.47
C GLY A 340 -18.06 -19.17 39.67
N MET A 341 -18.39 -19.81 38.53
CA MET A 341 -19.21 -21.04 38.55
C MET A 341 -18.63 -22.08 37.61
N THR A 342 -19.00 -23.35 37.86
CA THR A 342 -18.71 -24.48 36.98
C THR A 342 -20.03 -25.08 36.52
N TYR A 343 -20.25 -25.21 35.22
CA TYR A 343 -21.40 -25.81 34.56
C TYR A 343 -21.01 -27.17 34.00
N TYR A 344 -21.92 -28.17 34.13
CA TYR A 344 -21.71 -29.52 33.67
C TYR A 344 -22.84 -29.97 32.74
N THR A 345 -22.47 -30.49 31.57
CA THR A 345 -23.44 -31.04 30.62
C THR A 345 -22.81 -32.15 29.77
N THR A 346 -23.63 -33.04 29.23
CA THR A 346 -23.24 -33.99 28.17
C THR A 346 -23.59 -33.48 26.76
N VAL A 347 -24.24 -32.33 26.65
CA VAL A 347 -24.67 -31.73 25.41
C VAL A 347 -23.67 -30.60 25.07
N LYS A 348 -22.88 -30.79 24.00
CA LYS A 348 -21.84 -29.85 23.58
C LYS A 348 -22.45 -28.47 23.29
N GLU A 349 -23.53 -28.42 22.55
CA GLU A 349 -24.22 -27.20 22.13
C GLU A 349 -24.64 -26.34 23.34
N ASN A 350 -25.06 -26.96 24.43
CA ASN A 350 -25.42 -26.24 25.66
C ASN A 350 -24.19 -25.68 26.39
N SER A 351 -23.06 -26.41 26.37
CA SER A 351 -21.78 -25.89 26.86
C SER A 351 -21.32 -24.72 26.03
N ASP A 352 -21.40 -24.82 24.70
CA ASP A 352 -21.06 -23.78 23.74
C ASP A 352 -21.92 -22.53 23.92
N PHE A 353 -23.22 -22.69 24.20
CA PHE A 353 -24.11 -21.57 24.50
C PHE A 353 -23.70 -20.87 25.81
N VAL A 354 -23.37 -21.62 26.86
CA VAL A 354 -22.90 -21.03 28.13
C VAL A 354 -21.61 -20.26 27.94
N VAL A 355 -20.67 -20.73 27.10
CA VAL A 355 -19.47 -19.96 26.74
C VAL A 355 -19.83 -18.65 26.00
N ALA A 356 -20.72 -18.70 25.01
CA ALA A 356 -21.16 -17.54 24.26
C ALA A 356 -21.81 -16.48 25.18
N VAL A 357 -22.76 -16.90 26.01
CA VAL A 357 -23.43 -16.01 26.99
C VAL A 357 -22.43 -15.47 28.01
N SER A 358 -21.42 -16.25 28.43
CA SER A 358 -20.34 -15.74 29.31
C SER A 358 -19.57 -14.62 28.66
N CYS A 359 -19.26 -14.71 27.33
CA CYS A 359 -18.59 -13.66 26.61
C CYS A 359 -19.44 -12.38 26.56
N LEU A 360 -20.76 -12.51 26.30
CA LEU A 360 -21.68 -11.37 26.30
C LEU A 360 -21.92 -10.76 27.69
N ALA A 361 -21.66 -11.53 28.75
CA ALA A 361 -21.70 -11.07 30.15
C ALA A 361 -20.43 -10.31 30.60
N GLY A 362 -19.41 -10.22 29.75
CA GLY A 362 -18.09 -9.69 30.12
C GLY A 362 -17.33 -10.65 31.06
N MET A 363 -17.50 -11.98 30.91
CA MET A 363 -16.89 -12.94 31.78
C MET A 363 -16.03 -13.95 31.01
N ARG A 364 -14.83 -14.19 31.50
CA ARG A 364 -13.95 -15.23 30.95
C ARG A 364 -14.48 -16.60 31.25
N SER A 365 -14.55 -17.46 30.25
CA SER A 365 -14.94 -18.84 30.36
C SER A 365 -14.00 -19.80 29.64
N ARG A 366 -14.04 -21.07 30.05
CA ARG A 366 -13.25 -22.15 29.45
C ARG A 366 -14.00 -23.46 29.57
N THR A 367 -14.05 -24.25 28.51
CA THR A 367 -14.64 -25.59 28.49
C THR A 367 -13.57 -26.65 28.36
N THR A 368 -13.59 -27.64 29.21
CA THR A 368 -12.80 -28.86 29.13
C THR A 368 -13.70 -30.07 28.91
N VAL A 369 -13.26 -31.01 28.09
CA VAL A 369 -13.96 -32.27 27.88
C VAL A 369 -13.41 -33.26 28.90
N ARG A 370 -14.33 -33.88 29.67
CA ARG A 370 -13.99 -34.96 30.57
C ARG A 370 -14.49 -36.27 29.95
N ILE A 371 -13.56 -37.05 29.43
CA ILE A 371 -13.82 -38.36 28.83
C ILE A 371 -14.25 -39.31 29.94
N ASP A 372 -15.33 -40.04 29.74
CA ASP A 372 -15.82 -41.07 30.67
C ASP A 372 -15.55 -42.45 30.11
N ASP A 373 -14.39 -42.99 30.44
CA ASP A 373 -13.89 -44.30 30.02
C ASP A 373 -14.38 -45.48 30.88
N ARG A 374 -15.28 -45.24 31.87
CA ARG A 374 -15.79 -46.28 32.78
C ARG A 374 -16.67 -47.32 32.09
N LYS A 375 -17.41 -46.92 31.04
CA LYS A 375 -18.21 -47.77 30.14
C LYS A 375 -18.37 -47.12 28.78
N GLU A 376 -18.31 -47.88 27.71
CA GLU A 376 -18.55 -47.44 26.34
C GLU A 376 -19.89 -46.72 26.11
N THR A 377 -20.88 -46.95 26.99
CA THR A 377 -22.23 -46.35 26.91
C THR A 377 -22.32 -44.99 27.62
N PHE A 378 -21.25 -44.54 28.27
CA PHE A 378 -21.28 -43.24 28.95
C PHE A 378 -20.80 -42.17 28.00
N SER A 379 -21.54 -41.05 28.00
CA SER A 379 -21.19 -39.88 27.18
C SER A 379 -20.15 -39.05 27.90
N ASP A 380 -19.22 -38.48 27.13
CA ASP A 380 -18.30 -37.46 27.62
C ASP A 380 -19.04 -36.28 28.21
N SER A 381 -18.46 -35.65 29.20
CA SER A 381 -19.06 -34.47 29.84
C SER A 381 -18.25 -33.23 29.57
N TYR A 382 -18.92 -32.14 29.21
CA TYR A 382 -18.38 -30.82 29.03
C TYR A 382 -18.45 -30.06 30.35
N VAL A 383 -17.29 -29.54 30.76
CA VAL A 383 -17.14 -28.81 32.03
C VAL A 383 -16.74 -27.39 31.71
N THR A 384 -17.70 -26.47 31.80
CA THR A 384 -17.49 -25.04 31.53
C THR A 384 -17.24 -24.29 32.82
N ASN A 385 -16.07 -23.70 32.97
CA ASN A 385 -15.71 -22.85 34.09
C ASN A 385 -15.86 -21.38 33.68
N VAL A 386 -16.65 -20.62 34.43
CA VAL A 386 -16.87 -19.17 34.22
C VAL A 386 -16.30 -18.42 35.42
N CYS A 387 -15.48 -17.41 35.14
CA CYS A 387 -14.85 -16.54 36.14
C CYS A 387 -15.57 -15.18 36.18
N PHE A 388 -16.19 -14.88 37.34
CA PHE A 388 -16.91 -13.61 37.52
C PHE A 388 -15.93 -12.46 37.68
N GLY A 389 -16.23 -11.31 36.99
CA GLY A 389 -15.42 -10.11 37.05
C GLY A 389 -14.01 -10.24 36.46
N LYS A 390 -13.78 -11.26 35.62
CA LYS A 390 -12.56 -11.43 34.85
C LYS A 390 -12.89 -11.60 33.38
N ASP A 391 -12.36 -10.73 32.56
CA ASP A 391 -12.56 -10.67 31.11
C ASP A 391 -11.23 -10.72 30.32
N VAL A 392 -10.11 -10.85 31.04
CA VAL A 392 -8.75 -10.83 30.49
C VAL A 392 -7.86 -11.96 31.00
N VAL A 393 -6.79 -12.25 30.28
CA VAL A 393 -5.66 -13.09 30.68
C VAL A 393 -4.40 -12.22 30.74
N ASN A 394 -3.66 -12.25 31.85
CA ASN A 394 -2.44 -11.45 32.01
C ASN A 394 -1.31 -11.98 31.12
N GLY A 395 -0.50 -11.06 30.57
CA GLY A 395 0.65 -11.37 29.72
C GLY A 395 1.64 -12.35 30.33
N GLN A 396 1.85 -12.29 31.66
CA GLN A 396 2.70 -13.26 32.38
C GLN A 396 2.27 -14.73 32.21
N SER A 397 0.99 -14.96 31.86
CA SER A 397 0.43 -16.28 31.66
C SER A 397 0.42 -16.69 30.17
N ILE A 398 0.95 -15.88 29.28
CA ILE A 398 0.95 -16.13 27.83
C ILE A 398 2.25 -16.81 27.41
N SER A 399 2.12 -17.79 26.54
CA SER A 399 3.21 -18.38 25.77
C SER A 399 2.97 -18.15 24.29
N ILE A 400 4.03 -17.95 23.54
CA ILE A 400 4.01 -17.87 22.09
C ILE A 400 5.05 -18.82 21.53
N LYS A 401 4.70 -19.54 20.49
CA LYS A 401 5.57 -20.47 19.77
C LYS A 401 5.22 -20.46 18.29
N GLU A 402 6.21 -20.67 17.45
CA GLU A 402 6.04 -20.95 16.04
C GLU A 402 5.35 -22.32 15.85
N VAL A 403 4.50 -22.42 14.84
CA VAL A 403 3.80 -23.65 14.47
C VAL A 403 3.98 -23.92 12.98
N GLU A 404 3.71 -25.17 12.59
CA GLU A 404 3.83 -25.60 11.20
C GLU A 404 2.95 -24.75 10.24
N PRO A 405 3.41 -24.52 9.01
CA PRO A 405 2.64 -23.86 7.97
C PRO A 405 1.27 -24.50 7.75
N GLN A 406 0.23 -23.71 7.61
CA GLN A 406 -1.12 -24.21 7.44
C GLN A 406 -2.02 -23.22 6.71
N LYS A 407 -3.24 -23.64 6.40
CA LYS A 407 -4.25 -22.80 5.78
C LYS A 407 -4.87 -21.87 6.83
N PHE A 408 -5.05 -20.63 6.45
CA PHE A 408 -5.63 -19.57 7.26
C PHE A 408 -6.81 -18.93 6.56
N TYR A 409 -7.69 -18.34 7.34
CA TYR A 409 -8.88 -17.65 6.90
C TYR A 409 -8.92 -16.25 7.47
N CYS A 410 -9.36 -15.30 6.66
CA CYS A 410 -9.65 -13.93 7.06
C CYS A 410 -11.15 -13.67 6.90
N ILE A 411 -11.78 -13.24 7.99
CA ILE A 411 -13.18 -12.81 7.99
C ILE A 411 -13.21 -11.37 8.45
N GLN A 412 -13.57 -10.46 7.59
CA GLN A 412 -13.64 -9.05 7.92
C GLN A 412 -15.01 -8.69 8.48
N VAL A 413 -15.02 -7.94 9.58
CA VAL A 413 -16.21 -7.34 10.20
C VAL A 413 -16.01 -5.82 10.37
N PRO A 414 -17.08 -5.02 10.47
CA PRO A 414 -16.98 -3.56 10.54
C PRO A 414 -16.06 -3.03 11.65
N THR A 415 -16.07 -3.60 12.85
CA THR A 415 -15.20 -3.16 13.97
C THR A 415 -13.75 -3.62 13.85
N THR A 416 -13.44 -4.50 12.88
CA THR A 416 -12.12 -5.12 12.68
C THR A 416 -11.57 -5.95 13.83
N PHE A 417 -12.38 -6.25 14.84
CA PHE A 417 -12.03 -7.16 15.93
C PHE A 417 -13.09 -8.24 16.06
N LEU A 418 -12.62 -9.47 16.18
CA LEU A 418 -13.45 -10.68 16.27
C LEU A 418 -13.36 -11.31 17.66
N LEU A 419 -14.47 -11.90 18.10
CA LEU A 419 -14.46 -12.85 19.20
C LEU A 419 -14.25 -14.24 18.62
N THR A 420 -13.11 -14.85 18.93
CA THR A 420 -12.71 -16.16 18.42
C THR A 420 -12.55 -17.19 19.53
N ARG A 421 -12.61 -18.45 19.16
CA ARG A 421 -12.29 -19.61 20.01
C ARG A 421 -11.43 -20.60 19.25
N ASN A 422 -10.29 -20.98 19.83
CA ASN A 422 -9.47 -22.08 19.34
C ASN A 422 -9.14 -22.99 20.53
N GLY A 423 -9.72 -24.18 20.57
CA GLY A 423 -9.65 -25.10 21.74
C GLY A 423 -10.61 -24.72 22.87
N GLU A 424 -10.08 -24.51 24.09
CA GLU A 424 -10.89 -24.40 25.32
C GLU A 424 -11.31 -22.96 25.67
N GLY A 425 -10.53 -21.96 25.27
CA GLY A 425 -10.72 -20.55 25.66
C GLY A 425 -11.03 -19.64 24.49
N THR A 426 -11.59 -18.48 24.80
CA THR A 426 -11.92 -17.41 23.86
C THR A 426 -10.89 -16.28 23.88
N VAL A 427 -10.78 -15.53 22.78
CA VAL A 427 -9.91 -14.35 22.68
C VAL A 427 -10.49 -13.33 21.70
N ILE A 428 -10.30 -12.04 22.00
CA ILE A 428 -10.53 -10.94 21.06
C ILE A 428 -9.26 -10.77 20.26
N THR A 429 -9.38 -10.71 18.95
CA THR A 429 -8.24 -10.58 18.03
C THR A 429 -8.57 -9.69 16.86
N GLY A 430 -7.54 -9.20 16.15
CA GLY A 430 -7.68 -8.34 14.99
C GLY A 430 -8.21 -9.06 13.75
N ASN A 431 -8.44 -8.27 12.70
CA ASN A 431 -8.96 -8.69 11.41
C ASN A 431 -8.45 -7.73 10.32
N CYS A 432 -8.59 -8.08 9.05
CA CYS A 432 -8.08 -7.36 7.87
C CYS A 432 -8.31 -5.85 7.85
N VAL A 433 -7.31 -5.08 7.32
CA VAL A 433 -7.26 -3.62 7.42
C VAL A 433 -7.62 -2.90 6.12
N HIS A 434 -7.47 -3.51 4.93
CA HIS A 434 -7.59 -2.78 3.67
C HIS A 434 -8.96 -2.09 3.49
N ALA A 435 -10.07 -2.80 3.62
CA ALA A 435 -11.40 -2.20 3.57
C ALA A 435 -11.74 -1.33 4.80
N LYS A 436 -10.90 -1.35 5.86
CA LYS A 436 -11.10 -0.53 7.05
C LYS A 436 -10.90 0.95 6.80
N SER A 437 -10.06 1.34 5.86
CA SER A 437 -9.79 2.73 5.56
C SER A 437 -11.08 3.49 5.30
N TYR A 438 -11.94 2.92 4.46
CA TYR A 438 -13.27 3.49 4.14
C TYR A 438 -14.26 3.28 5.29
N SER A 439 -14.24 2.12 5.95
CA SER A 439 -15.09 1.86 7.13
C SER A 439 -14.81 2.83 8.28
N SER A 440 -13.56 3.24 8.50
CA SER A 440 -13.20 4.25 9.51
C SER A 440 -13.81 5.61 9.21
N ILE A 441 -13.88 6.00 7.94
CA ILE A 441 -14.56 7.23 7.49
C ILE A 441 -16.05 7.15 7.86
N PHE A 442 -16.72 6.05 7.48
CA PHE A 442 -18.15 5.85 7.78
C PHE A 442 -18.44 5.85 9.29
N MET A 443 -17.67 5.10 10.07
CA MET A 443 -17.85 5.02 11.53
C MET A 443 -17.63 6.35 12.24
N THR A 444 -16.78 7.22 11.69
CA THR A 444 -16.51 8.54 12.27
C THR A 444 -17.55 9.59 11.88
N LEU A 445 -18.01 9.56 10.63
CA LEU A 445 -18.82 10.65 10.04
C LEU A 445 -20.31 10.34 9.98
N CYS A 446 -20.72 9.06 9.98
CA CYS A 446 -22.09 8.64 9.73
C CYS A 446 -22.68 7.88 10.93
N SER A 447 -23.99 7.92 11.07
CA SER A 447 -24.73 7.07 12.00
C SER A 447 -24.83 5.63 11.50
N SER A 448 -25.04 4.67 12.39
CA SER A 448 -25.23 3.25 12.03
C SER A 448 -26.38 3.04 11.05
N GLN A 449 -27.43 3.84 11.11
CA GLN A 449 -28.57 3.76 10.19
C GLN A 449 -28.14 4.20 8.78
N GLU A 450 -27.47 5.34 8.65
CA GLU A 450 -26.95 5.84 7.36
C GLU A 450 -26.00 4.86 6.73
N ILE A 451 -25.12 4.22 7.54
CA ILE A 451 -24.20 3.18 7.06
C ILE A 451 -24.98 2.00 6.47
N ASN A 452 -25.96 1.47 7.22
CA ASN A 452 -26.75 0.34 6.74
C ASN A 452 -27.55 0.67 5.47
N ASP A 453 -28.10 1.87 5.39
CA ASP A 453 -28.91 2.29 4.23
C ASP A 453 -28.03 2.49 2.98
N ILE A 454 -26.82 3.05 3.11
CA ILE A 454 -25.94 3.26 1.97
C ILE A 454 -25.31 1.94 1.46
N PHE A 455 -24.98 1.00 2.35
CA PHE A 455 -24.50 -0.31 1.92
C PHE A 455 -25.61 -1.10 1.21
N ARG A 456 -26.87 -1.04 1.70
CA ARG A 456 -28.03 -1.62 0.99
C ARG A 456 -28.22 -0.99 -0.38
N TRP A 457 -28.12 0.35 -0.48
CA TRP A 457 -28.16 1.04 -1.77
C TRP A 457 -27.10 0.52 -2.74
N SER A 458 -25.88 0.23 -2.29
CA SER A 458 -24.83 -0.30 -3.17
C SER A 458 -25.16 -1.70 -3.70
N GLU A 459 -25.89 -2.53 -2.95
CA GLU A 459 -26.35 -3.85 -3.39
C GLU A 459 -27.46 -3.75 -4.46
N GLU A 460 -28.24 -2.66 -4.42
CA GLU A 460 -29.37 -2.40 -5.33
C GLU A 460 -29.00 -1.53 -6.53
N ASN A 461 -27.87 -0.78 -6.48
CA ASN A 461 -27.48 0.13 -7.55
C ASN A 461 -26.91 -0.63 -8.76
N GLU A 462 -27.59 -0.51 -9.89
CA GLU A 462 -27.28 -1.25 -11.11
C GLU A 462 -25.87 -0.92 -11.66
N GLN A 463 -25.44 0.34 -11.63
CA GLN A 463 -24.15 0.78 -12.19
C GLN A 463 -22.98 0.24 -11.38
N ILE A 464 -23.07 0.25 -10.04
CA ILE A 464 -22.05 -0.35 -9.18
C ILE A 464 -21.97 -1.86 -9.41
N GLN A 465 -23.11 -2.53 -9.43
CA GLN A 465 -23.17 -3.97 -9.62
C GLN A 465 -22.69 -4.37 -11.01
N GLU A 466 -23.01 -3.58 -12.05
CA GLU A 466 -22.57 -3.87 -13.41
C GLU A 466 -21.06 -3.74 -13.59
N LYS A 467 -20.42 -2.66 -13.09
CA LYS A 467 -18.94 -2.55 -13.16
C LYS A 467 -18.25 -3.69 -12.41
N ALA A 468 -18.80 -4.14 -11.29
CA ALA A 468 -18.29 -5.29 -10.57
C ALA A 468 -18.43 -6.58 -11.36
N ARG A 469 -19.58 -6.82 -12.03
CA ARG A 469 -19.80 -8.00 -12.88
C ARG A 469 -18.89 -8.02 -14.11
N ILE A 470 -18.65 -6.85 -14.72
CA ILE A 470 -17.73 -6.72 -15.86
C ILE A 470 -16.33 -7.19 -15.45
N ILE A 471 -15.81 -6.71 -14.33
CA ILE A 471 -14.48 -7.10 -13.84
C ILE A 471 -14.45 -8.57 -13.38
N ASP A 472 -15.44 -9.01 -12.59
CA ASP A 472 -15.54 -10.38 -12.07
C ASP A 472 -15.58 -11.43 -13.17
N LYS A 473 -16.26 -11.13 -14.29
CA LYS A 473 -16.31 -11.99 -15.49
C LYS A 473 -14.90 -12.34 -15.98
N TYR A 474 -13.99 -11.37 -15.99
CA TYR A 474 -12.62 -11.60 -16.46
C TYR A 474 -11.75 -12.26 -15.41
N TYR A 475 -11.94 -11.95 -14.13
CA TYR A 475 -11.25 -12.66 -13.04
C TYR A 475 -11.59 -14.15 -12.98
N LYS A 476 -12.82 -14.53 -13.32
CA LYS A 476 -13.28 -15.93 -13.43
C LYS A 476 -12.96 -16.58 -14.78
N GLY A 477 -12.46 -15.84 -15.76
CA GLY A 477 -12.06 -16.37 -17.06
C GLY A 477 -10.72 -17.09 -17.03
N ASP A 478 -10.39 -17.82 -18.11
CA ASP A 478 -9.18 -18.63 -18.20
C ASP A 478 -7.98 -17.90 -18.83
N ASN A 479 -8.17 -16.66 -19.33
CA ASN A 479 -7.11 -15.93 -20.03
C ASN A 479 -6.34 -15.01 -19.04
N PRO A 480 -5.06 -15.33 -18.74
CA PRO A 480 -4.26 -14.61 -17.75
C PRO A 480 -3.98 -13.14 -18.16
N HIS A 481 -3.89 -12.87 -19.47
CA HIS A 481 -3.65 -11.51 -19.96
C HIS A 481 -4.89 -10.63 -19.79
N LYS A 482 -6.09 -11.15 -20.07
CA LYS A 482 -7.36 -10.44 -19.85
C LYS A 482 -7.63 -10.17 -18.38
N LYS A 483 -7.23 -11.08 -17.47
CA LYS A 483 -7.26 -10.84 -16.02
C LYS A 483 -6.36 -9.67 -15.61
N LYS A 484 -5.10 -9.63 -16.09
CA LYS A 484 -4.15 -8.55 -15.80
C LYS A 484 -4.65 -7.20 -16.37
N ILE A 485 -5.26 -7.19 -17.54
CA ILE A 485 -5.90 -5.99 -18.12
C ILE A 485 -7.03 -5.51 -17.20
N ALA A 486 -7.98 -6.39 -16.86
CA ALA A 486 -9.12 -6.05 -16.01
C ALA A 486 -8.69 -5.51 -14.65
N SER A 487 -7.68 -6.13 -14.02
CA SER A 487 -7.10 -5.66 -12.75
C SER A 487 -6.43 -4.30 -12.89
N THR A 488 -5.66 -4.07 -13.95
CA THR A 488 -5.03 -2.76 -14.18
C THR A 488 -6.06 -1.67 -14.40
N LEU A 489 -7.15 -1.94 -15.13
CA LEU A 489 -8.25 -0.99 -15.33
C LEU A 489 -9.03 -0.73 -14.03
N LEU A 490 -9.23 -1.76 -13.21
CA LEU A 490 -9.83 -1.60 -11.88
C LEU A 490 -8.99 -0.65 -11.01
N GLU A 491 -7.68 -0.93 -10.89
CA GLU A 491 -6.74 -0.18 -10.04
C GLU A 491 -6.48 1.24 -10.57
N SER A 492 -6.28 1.40 -11.89
CA SER A 492 -5.81 2.66 -12.45
C SER A 492 -6.93 3.55 -13.01
N PHE A 493 -8.12 3.00 -13.28
CA PHE A 493 -9.26 3.75 -13.78
C PHE A 493 -10.41 3.83 -12.77
N LEU A 494 -10.98 2.70 -12.33
CA LEU A 494 -12.18 2.71 -11.49
C LEU A 494 -11.92 3.24 -10.07
N PHE A 495 -10.82 2.83 -9.42
CA PHE A 495 -10.47 3.41 -8.10
C PHE A 495 -10.20 4.90 -8.19
N TYR A 496 -9.40 5.31 -9.16
CA TYR A 496 -9.06 6.73 -9.32
C TYR A 496 -10.27 7.60 -9.65
N SER A 497 -11.31 7.05 -10.32
CA SER A 497 -12.55 7.79 -10.57
C SER A 497 -13.24 8.22 -9.26
N GLY A 498 -13.25 7.35 -8.27
CA GLY A 498 -13.80 7.62 -6.94
C GLY A 498 -12.98 8.63 -6.11
N PHE A 499 -11.69 8.81 -6.42
CA PHE A 499 -10.83 9.75 -5.69
C PHE A 499 -11.11 11.23 -6.02
N TYR A 500 -11.87 11.52 -7.06
CA TYR A 500 -12.26 12.89 -7.40
C TYR A 500 -12.93 13.63 -6.23
N LEU A 501 -13.91 13.00 -5.59
CA LEU A 501 -14.75 13.66 -4.59
C LEU A 501 -13.98 14.04 -3.31
N PRO A 502 -13.23 13.13 -2.65
CA PRO A 502 -12.41 13.50 -1.49
C PRO A 502 -11.41 14.63 -1.80
N PHE A 503 -10.79 14.61 -2.98
CA PHE A 503 -9.88 15.69 -3.37
C PHE A 503 -10.61 17.00 -3.70
N LYS A 504 -11.82 16.94 -4.23
CA LYS A 504 -12.67 18.13 -4.42
C LYS A 504 -13.09 18.75 -3.09
N TRP A 505 -13.36 17.94 -2.08
CA TRP A 505 -13.62 18.43 -0.73
C TRP A 505 -12.35 19.04 -0.11
N SER A 506 -11.23 18.37 -0.22
CA SER A 506 -9.93 18.85 0.27
C SER A 506 -9.54 20.19 -0.34
N SER A 507 -9.73 20.37 -1.66
CA SER A 507 -9.48 21.65 -2.34
C SER A 507 -10.35 22.80 -1.83
N LYS A 508 -11.47 22.49 -1.17
CA LYS A 508 -12.35 23.47 -0.51
C LYS A 508 -12.09 23.57 1.00
N GLY A 509 -11.04 22.98 1.52
CA GLY A 509 -10.72 22.96 2.95
C GLY A 509 -11.69 22.10 3.78
N LYS A 510 -12.43 21.15 3.17
CA LYS A 510 -13.37 20.25 3.84
C LYS A 510 -12.89 18.81 3.76
N LEU A 511 -13.20 17.98 4.77
CA LEU A 511 -12.88 16.56 4.84
C LEU A 511 -11.40 16.26 4.50
N THR A 512 -10.50 17.07 5.04
CA THR A 512 -9.07 17.02 4.70
C THR A 512 -8.42 15.75 5.19
N ASN A 513 -8.76 15.27 6.39
CA ASN A 513 -8.24 14.01 6.92
C ASN A 513 -8.81 12.78 6.17
N THR A 514 -10.04 12.87 5.69
CA THR A 514 -10.62 11.87 4.78
C THR A 514 -9.83 11.80 3.47
N ALA A 515 -9.45 12.95 2.90
CA ALA A 515 -8.58 12.99 1.72
C ALA A 515 -7.17 12.46 2.02
N ASP A 516 -6.65 12.64 3.23
CA ASP A 516 -5.34 12.10 3.63
C ASP A 516 -5.32 10.57 3.65
N ILE A 517 -6.42 9.91 4.05
CA ILE A 517 -6.53 8.45 3.86
C ILE A 517 -6.32 8.06 2.40
N ILE A 518 -6.96 8.78 1.46
CA ILE A 518 -6.79 8.50 0.03
C ILE A 518 -5.35 8.79 -0.41
N ARG A 519 -4.71 9.85 0.09
CA ARG A 519 -3.30 10.15 -0.20
C ARG A 519 -2.36 9.05 0.29
N LEU A 520 -2.63 8.46 1.45
CA LEU A 520 -1.84 7.33 1.97
C LEU A 520 -1.97 6.09 1.08
N ILE A 521 -3.14 5.87 0.49
CA ILE A 521 -3.36 4.80 -0.51
C ILE A 521 -2.55 5.08 -1.78
N VAL A 522 -2.40 6.34 -2.19
CA VAL A 522 -1.74 6.79 -3.45
C VAL A 522 -0.28 7.20 -3.25
N ARG A 523 0.30 7.01 -2.08
CA ARG A 523 1.58 7.56 -1.65
C ARG A 523 2.75 7.28 -2.59
N ASP A 524 3.49 8.35 -2.92
CA ASP A 524 4.55 8.39 -3.92
C ASP A 524 5.96 8.55 -3.32
N GLU A 525 7.00 8.04 -4.03
CA GLU A 525 8.42 8.24 -3.74
C GLU A 525 8.92 9.46 -4.52
N ALA A 526 9.75 10.32 -3.89
CA ALA A 526 10.05 11.59 -4.51
C ALA A 526 11.51 12.07 -4.34
N LEU A 527 11.95 12.88 -5.32
CA LEU A 527 13.25 13.54 -5.42
C LEU A 527 13.10 15.03 -5.13
N SER A 528 14.05 15.66 -4.43
CA SER A 528 14.01 17.11 -4.20
C SER A 528 14.10 17.93 -5.49
N GLY A 529 13.57 19.14 -5.48
CA GLY A 529 13.43 20.02 -6.65
C GLY A 529 14.75 20.49 -7.28
N ASP A 530 15.88 20.27 -6.61
CA ASP A 530 17.23 20.59 -7.13
C ASP A 530 17.80 19.49 -8.05
N HIS A 531 17.03 18.46 -8.35
CA HIS A 531 17.39 17.46 -9.37
C HIS A 531 17.03 17.92 -10.77
N GLU A 532 17.78 17.40 -11.73
CA GLU A 532 17.55 17.59 -13.17
C GLU A 532 17.37 16.22 -13.83
N LEU A 533 16.47 16.12 -14.81
CA LEU A 533 16.25 14.92 -15.61
C LEU A 533 16.79 15.12 -17.03
N LEU A 534 17.30 14.03 -17.62
CA LEU A 534 17.84 14.06 -18.96
C LEU A 534 16.74 13.94 -20.00
N THR A 535 16.69 14.92 -20.91
CA THR A 535 15.80 14.95 -22.09
C THR A 535 16.60 14.76 -23.38
N PRO A 536 15.95 14.56 -24.54
CA PRO A 536 16.63 14.54 -25.85
C PRO A 536 17.48 15.78 -26.16
N ASN A 537 17.18 16.89 -25.52
CA ASN A 537 17.85 18.17 -25.74
C ASN A 537 18.83 18.57 -24.62
N GLY A 538 19.01 17.70 -23.61
CA GLY A 538 19.88 17.93 -22.46
C GLY A 538 19.12 17.88 -21.13
N TRP A 539 19.79 18.34 -20.06
CA TRP A 539 19.26 18.31 -18.71
C TRP A 539 18.30 19.48 -18.46
N ILE A 540 17.15 19.18 -17.85
CA ILE A 540 16.18 20.19 -17.39
C ILE A 540 15.86 19.99 -15.91
N PRO A 541 15.51 21.04 -15.16
CA PRO A 541 15.03 20.92 -13.79
C PRO A 541 13.84 19.96 -13.70
N ILE A 542 13.80 19.13 -12.65
CA ILE A 542 12.70 18.19 -12.43
C ILE A 542 11.35 18.92 -12.29
N SER A 543 11.35 20.15 -11.79
CA SER A 543 10.18 21.01 -11.67
C SER A 543 9.57 21.47 -13.01
N GLU A 544 10.32 21.38 -14.11
CA GLU A 544 9.85 21.72 -15.47
C GLU A 544 9.33 20.49 -16.22
N VAL A 545 9.49 19.29 -15.67
CA VAL A 545 9.05 18.04 -16.29
C VAL A 545 7.55 17.86 -16.13
N ASN A 546 6.90 17.46 -17.22
CA ASN A 546 5.48 17.08 -17.23
C ASN A 546 5.29 15.81 -18.06
N GLU A 547 4.08 15.27 -18.09
CA GLU A 547 3.74 14.00 -18.75
C GLU A 547 3.97 14.00 -20.28
N ASN A 548 4.15 15.16 -20.89
CA ASN A 548 4.51 15.29 -22.32
C ASN A 548 6.02 15.40 -22.56
N THR A 549 6.81 15.55 -21.50
CA THR A 549 8.26 15.72 -21.57
C THR A 549 8.90 14.35 -21.80
N THR A 550 9.64 14.18 -22.88
CA THR A 550 10.43 12.95 -23.09
C THR A 550 11.68 12.97 -22.21
N ILE A 551 11.88 11.93 -21.39
CA ILE A 551 12.99 11.83 -20.43
C ILE A 551 13.72 10.48 -20.51
N ALA A 552 14.90 10.38 -19.96
CA ALA A 552 15.70 9.17 -19.89
C ALA A 552 15.31 8.28 -18.72
N GLN A 553 14.83 7.07 -18.98
CA GLN A 553 14.70 5.99 -18.00
C GLN A 553 15.91 5.04 -18.08
N TYR A 554 16.18 4.35 -16.99
CA TYR A 554 17.21 3.33 -16.89
C TYR A 554 16.59 1.94 -16.73
N ASN A 555 17.02 0.97 -17.51
CA ASN A 555 16.58 -0.41 -17.38
C ASN A 555 17.61 -1.20 -16.54
N GLU A 556 17.19 -1.78 -15.42
CA GLU A 556 18.09 -2.49 -14.52
C GLU A 556 18.52 -3.86 -15.05
N GLU A 557 17.74 -4.50 -15.92
CA GLU A 557 18.02 -5.83 -16.45
C GLU A 557 19.26 -5.84 -17.34
N ASP A 558 19.34 -4.86 -18.26
CA ASP A 558 20.42 -4.77 -19.24
C ASP A 558 21.37 -3.57 -19.04
N GLY A 559 21.05 -2.69 -18.09
CA GLY A 559 21.81 -1.47 -17.82
C GLY A 559 21.65 -0.40 -18.90
N SER A 560 20.62 -0.48 -19.72
CA SER A 560 20.39 0.45 -20.82
C SER A 560 19.61 1.69 -20.39
N ILE A 561 19.76 2.76 -21.19
CA ILE A 561 19.01 4.02 -21.06
C ILE A 561 18.24 4.26 -22.34
N GLU A 562 16.93 4.55 -22.20
CA GLU A 562 16.08 4.93 -23.32
C GLU A 562 15.25 6.17 -23.00
N PHE A 563 14.78 6.85 -24.04
CA PHE A 563 13.98 8.07 -23.91
C PHE A 563 12.50 7.76 -24.09
N ILE A 564 11.70 8.03 -23.06
CA ILE A 564 10.26 7.78 -23.01
C ILE A 564 9.50 8.97 -22.42
N LYS A 565 8.18 8.98 -22.53
CA LYS A 565 7.33 9.91 -21.78
C LYS A 565 7.01 9.35 -20.40
N PRO A 566 6.99 10.17 -19.34
CA PRO A 566 6.55 9.74 -18.02
C PRO A 566 5.10 9.25 -18.05
N ILE A 567 4.80 8.29 -17.20
CA ILE A 567 3.43 7.83 -16.95
C ILE A 567 2.68 8.85 -16.10
N LYS A 568 3.36 9.39 -15.08
CA LYS A 568 2.82 10.37 -14.13
C LYS A 568 3.92 11.30 -13.65
N VAL A 569 3.57 12.56 -13.40
CA VAL A 569 4.43 13.53 -12.73
C VAL A 569 3.62 14.14 -11.57
N SER A 570 4.19 14.13 -10.38
CA SER A 570 3.62 14.75 -9.18
C SER A 570 4.71 15.46 -8.38
N HIS A 571 4.34 16.43 -7.55
CA HIS A 571 5.26 17.08 -6.63
C HIS A 571 4.56 17.38 -5.33
N HIS A 572 5.34 17.51 -4.26
CA HIS A 572 4.82 17.77 -2.93
C HIS A 572 5.89 18.33 -2.01
N HIS A 573 5.47 18.89 -0.88
CA HIS A 573 6.35 19.28 0.20
C HIS A 573 6.69 18.08 1.08
N GLN A 574 7.94 17.92 1.46
CA GLN A 574 8.41 16.87 2.36
C GLN A 574 9.14 17.50 3.53
N GLU A 575 8.66 17.29 4.75
CA GLU A 575 9.25 17.86 5.98
C GLU A 575 10.65 17.35 6.27
N ASN A 576 10.92 16.09 5.93
CA ASN A 576 12.22 15.46 6.15
C ASN A 576 12.73 14.87 4.83
N THR A 577 13.91 15.29 4.41
CA THR A 577 14.61 14.68 3.27
C THR A 577 16.01 14.27 3.70
N TYR A 578 16.57 13.29 2.98
CA TYR A 578 17.94 12.85 3.19
C TYR A 578 18.81 13.21 2.00
N LEU A 579 19.99 13.75 2.25
CA LEU A 579 21.01 13.97 1.25
C LEU A 579 22.06 12.85 1.31
N PHE A 580 22.19 12.12 0.22
CA PHE A 580 23.28 11.17 -0.01
C PHE A 580 24.36 11.84 -0.84
N GLU A 581 25.51 12.10 -0.24
CA GLU A 581 26.60 12.83 -0.89
C GLU A 581 27.94 12.13 -0.72
N SER A 582 28.71 12.05 -1.83
CA SER A 582 30.08 11.56 -1.79
C SER A 582 31.09 12.70 -1.67
N GLU A 583 32.17 12.50 -0.91
CA GLU A 583 33.26 13.47 -0.73
C GLU A 583 33.88 13.93 -2.04
N GLN A 584 33.80 13.12 -3.08
CA GLN A 584 34.36 13.44 -4.42
C GLN A 584 33.32 14.03 -5.38
N GLY A 585 32.08 14.22 -4.95
CA GLY A 585 30.99 14.76 -5.75
C GLY A 585 30.48 13.84 -6.86
N HIS A 586 30.72 12.54 -6.81
CA HIS A 586 30.25 11.59 -7.81
C HIS A 586 28.86 11.05 -7.53
N VAL A 587 28.37 11.20 -6.31
CA VAL A 587 27.01 10.89 -5.88
C VAL A 587 26.47 12.09 -5.13
N ARG A 588 25.30 12.55 -5.53
CA ARG A 588 24.49 13.52 -4.79
C ARG A 588 23.04 13.30 -5.14
N GLN A 589 22.25 12.89 -4.13
CA GLN A 589 20.81 12.68 -4.25
C GLN A 589 20.12 13.20 -2.98
N ALA A 590 19.19 14.11 -3.12
CA ALA A 590 18.33 14.59 -2.04
C ALA A 590 16.93 14.00 -2.25
N VAL A 591 16.47 13.20 -1.31
CA VAL A 591 15.36 12.29 -1.51
C VAL A 591 14.45 12.23 -0.28
N SER A 592 13.18 11.86 -0.46
CA SER A 592 12.26 11.56 0.63
C SER A 592 12.72 10.32 1.43
N PRO A 593 12.31 10.15 2.69
CA PRO A 593 12.73 9.01 3.52
C PRO A 593 12.39 7.64 2.91
N ASN A 594 11.28 7.55 2.22
CA ASN A 594 10.81 6.31 1.60
C ASN A 594 11.28 6.14 0.15
N HIS A 595 12.16 7.04 -0.32
CA HIS A 595 12.68 6.97 -1.68
C HIS A 595 13.52 5.71 -1.89
N ARG A 596 13.34 5.07 -3.04
CA ARG A 596 14.05 3.85 -3.44
C ARG A 596 15.44 4.18 -3.99
N MET A 597 16.46 3.90 -3.19
CA MET A 597 17.84 4.02 -3.58
C MET A 597 18.28 2.79 -4.38
N PHE A 598 18.66 2.98 -5.63
CA PHE A 598 19.15 1.89 -6.49
C PHE A 598 20.64 1.66 -6.28
N LEU A 599 21.00 0.46 -5.85
CA LEU A 599 22.36 0.06 -5.57
C LEU A 599 22.69 -1.25 -6.30
N LYS A 600 24.00 -1.49 -6.57
CA LYS A 600 24.50 -2.85 -6.82
C LYS A 600 25.34 -3.28 -5.63
N ARG A 601 25.00 -4.40 -5.01
CA ARG A 601 25.67 -4.87 -3.79
C ARG A 601 26.24 -6.27 -3.96
N ARG A 602 27.35 -6.54 -3.28
CA ARG A 602 28.00 -7.85 -3.23
C ARG A 602 27.92 -8.40 -1.80
N GLY A 603 27.54 -9.68 -1.65
CA GLY A 603 27.52 -10.37 -0.36
C GLY A 603 28.90 -10.53 0.26
N TYR A 604 28.95 -10.56 1.59
CA TYR A 604 30.21 -10.80 2.33
C TYR A 604 30.69 -12.24 2.08
N GLY A 605 31.89 -12.42 1.52
CA GLY A 605 32.46 -13.74 1.29
C GLY A 605 32.03 -14.49 0.02
N SER A 606 31.07 -14.00 -0.74
CA SER A 606 30.65 -14.59 -2.00
C SER A 606 31.22 -13.82 -3.18
N GLY A 607 31.91 -14.50 -4.09
CA GLY A 607 32.33 -14.12 -5.43
C GLY A 607 32.53 -12.66 -5.81
N THR A 608 32.79 -12.40 -7.07
CA THR A 608 32.99 -11.03 -7.62
C THR A 608 31.74 -10.37 -8.17
N GLU A 609 30.57 -11.05 -8.13
CA GLU A 609 29.34 -10.60 -8.75
C GLU A 609 28.59 -9.60 -7.88
N TYR A 610 28.16 -8.49 -8.49
CA TYR A 610 27.30 -7.45 -7.88
C TYR A 610 25.88 -7.61 -8.39
N LYS A 611 24.91 -7.78 -7.49
CA LYS A 611 23.48 -7.87 -7.81
C LYS A 611 22.79 -6.52 -7.58
N SER A 612 21.78 -6.23 -8.38
CA SER A 612 20.90 -5.09 -8.17
C SER A 612 20.17 -5.24 -6.84
N GLU A 613 20.03 -4.14 -6.11
CA GLU A 613 19.34 -4.06 -4.84
C GLU A 613 18.68 -2.69 -4.73
N VAL A 614 17.43 -2.67 -4.31
CA VAL A 614 16.68 -1.45 -4.00
C VAL A 614 16.51 -1.38 -2.49
N VAL A 615 16.90 -0.26 -1.90
CA VAL A 615 16.82 -0.05 -0.44
C VAL A 615 16.18 1.31 -0.19
N LEU A 616 15.28 1.40 0.79
CA LEU A 616 14.69 2.68 1.15
C LEU A 616 15.76 3.64 1.70
N ALA A 617 15.64 4.91 1.38
CA ALA A 617 16.58 5.92 1.86
C ALA A 617 16.64 5.94 3.39
N ASN A 618 15.49 5.71 4.06
CA ASN A 618 15.43 5.63 5.52
C ASN A 618 16.27 4.49 6.10
N ASP A 619 16.32 3.34 5.43
CA ASP A 619 16.96 2.11 5.91
C ASP A 619 18.49 2.11 5.69
N LEU A 620 19.00 3.04 4.89
CA LEU A 620 20.42 3.22 4.73
C LEU A 620 21.03 3.90 5.95
N PRO A 621 22.19 3.39 6.48
CA PRO A 621 22.78 3.93 7.69
C PRO A 621 23.29 5.36 7.51
N GLN A 622 23.22 6.17 8.57
CA GLN A 622 23.80 7.53 8.61
C GLN A 622 25.33 7.53 8.49
N THR A 623 25.98 6.42 8.81
CA THR A 623 27.42 6.23 8.62
C THR A 623 27.71 5.87 7.16
N LYS A 624 28.99 5.98 6.76
CA LYS A 624 29.41 5.57 5.39
C LYS A 624 28.96 4.15 5.10
N LEU A 625 28.40 3.94 3.91
CA LEU A 625 28.07 2.62 3.41
C LEU A 625 29.36 1.79 3.24
N ASN A 626 29.26 0.48 3.33
CA ASN A 626 30.42 -0.39 3.16
C ASN A 626 30.91 -0.42 1.68
N GLY A 627 32.14 -0.86 1.45
CA GLY A 627 32.73 -0.94 0.10
C GLY A 627 32.09 -1.97 -0.84
N TYR A 628 31.10 -2.71 -0.37
CA TYR A 628 30.34 -3.69 -1.17
C TYR A 628 29.10 -3.11 -1.86
N ALA A 629 28.74 -1.85 -1.57
CA ALA A 629 27.64 -1.13 -2.22
C ALA A 629 28.17 -0.20 -3.33
N ARG A 630 27.47 -0.13 -4.46
CA ARG A 630 27.78 0.72 -5.61
C ARG A 630 26.54 1.50 -6.04
N PHE A 631 26.67 2.82 -6.15
CA PHE A 631 25.70 3.69 -6.80
C PHE A 631 25.97 3.71 -8.29
N ILE A 632 24.95 3.51 -9.13
CA ILE A 632 25.06 3.54 -10.58
C ILE A 632 24.99 4.99 -11.07
N ASN A 633 25.92 5.38 -11.96
CA ASN A 633 26.08 6.75 -12.44
C ASN A 633 25.87 6.89 -13.96
N ALA A 634 25.74 5.78 -14.68
CA ALA A 634 25.64 5.77 -16.14
C ALA A 634 25.07 4.46 -16.64
N GLY A 635 24.57 4.45 -17.86
CA GLY A 635 24.11 3.26 -18.56
C GLY A 635 24.36 3.36 -20.07
N THR A 636 24.09 2.30 -20.81
CA THR A 636 24.30 2.22 -22.25
C THR A 636 23.05 2.72 -22.99
N LYS A 637 23.22 3.69 -23.90
CA LYS A 637 22.10 4.21 -24.71
C LYS A 637 21.48 3.11 -25.57
N LYS A 638 20.17 2.91 -25.46
CA LYS A 638 19.39 1.98 -26.26
C LYS A 638 18.70 2.69 -27.41
N GLY A 639 18.75 2.08 -28.59
CA GLY A 639 18.14 2.64 -29.82
C GLY A 639 18.95 3.83 -30.38
N GLY A 640 18.33 4.52 -31.33
CA GLY A 640 18.93 5.63 -32.08
C GLY A 640 19.33 5.21 -33.51
N ASN A 641 19.04 6.09 -34.48
CA ASN A 641 19.26 5.83 -35.90
C ASN A 641 20.67 6.18 -36.35
N LYS A 642 21.34 7.07 -35.61
CA LYS A 642 22.74 7.48 -35.89
C LYS A 642 23.70 6.57 -35.14
N THR A 643 24.25 5.59 -35.83
CA THR A 643 25.12 4.56 -35.27
C THR A 643 26.58 4.91 -35.22
N THR A 644 27.04 5.91 -36.01
CA THR A 644 28.44 6.35 -36.09
C THR A 644 28.53 7.85 -36.16
N LEU A 645 29.54 8.39 -35.49
CA LEU A 645 29.86 9.84 -35.58
C LEU A 645 30.53 10.09 -36.93
N THR A 646 29.86 10.84 -37.80
CA THR A 646 30.32 11.13 -39.14
C THR A 646 31.54 12.07 -39.17
N PRO A 647 32.40 12.05 -40.22
CA PRO A 647 33.48 13.02 -40.37
C PRO A 647 33.01 14.49 -40.30
N GLN A 648 31.82 14.79 -40.82
CA GLN A 648 31.21 16.12 -40.76
C GLN A 648 30.91 16.52 -39.33
N GLU A 649 30.27 15.64 -38.54
CA GLU A 649 30.01 15.88 -37.12
C GLU A 649 31.28 16.05 -36.30
N ARG A 650 32.33 15.26 -36.59
CA ARG A 650 33.67 15.42 -35.98
C ARG A 650 34.31 16.78 -36.26
N ILE A 651 34.10 17.34 -37.46
CA ILE A 651 34.55 18.68 -37.79
C ILE A 651 33.75 19.72 -36.98
N LEU A 652 32.44 19.53 -36.80
CA LEU A 652 31.66 20.44 -35.97
C LEU A 652 32.13 20.45 -34.51
N ILE A 653 32.50 19.29 -33.96
CA ILE A 653 33.16 19.20 -32.65
C ILE A 653 34.47 20.01 -32.63
N ALA A 654 35.29 19.86 -33.63
CA ALA A 654 36.53 20.62 -33.76
C ALA A 654 36.26 22.16 -33.80
N ILE A 655 35.21 22.58 -34.51
CA ILE A 655 34.79 23.99 -34.59
C ILE A 655 34.30 24.48 -33.23
N SER A 656 33.53 23.70 -32.51
CA SER A 656 33.10 24.06 -31.16
C SER A 656 34.31 24.34 -30.26
N ALA A 657 35.34 23.52 -30.34
CA ALA A 657 36.56 23.62 -29.55
C ALA A 657 37.45 24.77 -29.97
N ASP A 658 38.06 24.68 -31.15
CA ASP A 658 39.16 25.56 -31.60
C ASP A 658 38.78 26.42 -32.82
N GLY A 659 37.61 26.20 -33.41
CA GLY A 659 37.18 26.94 -34.60
C GLY A 659 36.43 28.24 -34.30
N SER A 660 36.30 29.09 -35.30
CA SER A 660 35.49 30.35 -35.24
C SER A 660 34.86 30.63 -36.58
N PHE A 661 33.58 31.06 -36.55
CA PHE A 661 32.89 31.60 -37.72
C PHE A 661 33.02 33.10 -37.74
N ASP A 662 33.12 33.69 -38.93
CA ASP A 662 33.08 35.16 -39.12
C ASP A 662 31.67 35.71 -38.80
N LYS A 663 31.52 36.31 -37.62
CA LYS A 663 30.31 37.01 -37.17
C LYS A 663 30.36 38.49 -37.53
N THR A 664 30.42 38.84 -38.81
CA THR A 664 30.27 40.24 -39.21
C THR A 664 28.79 40.62 -39.18
N LEU A 665 28.45 41.61 -38.35
CA LEU A 665 27.06 42.14 -38.27
C LEU A 665 26.82 43.10 -39.43
N ASN A 666 25.62 43.06 -39.98
CA ASN A 666 25.17 44.11 -40.94
C ASN A 666 24.77 45.36 -40.14
N LYS A 667 24.40 46.46 -40.87
CA LYS A 667 24.01 47.74 -40.26
C LYS A 667 22.72 47.65 -39.41
N SER A 668 21.98 46.61 -39.55
CA SER A 668 20.77 46.28 -38.73
C SER A 668 21.07 45.41 -37.52
N GLY A 669 22.34 45.05 -37.27
CA GLY A 669 22.70 44.19 -36.12
C GLY A 669 22.52 42.70 -36.37
N GLU A 670 22.13 42.27 -37.59
CA GLU A 670 22.04 40.86 -37.94
C GLU A 670 23.37 40.31 -38.44
N ILE A 671 23.66 39.03 -38.21
CA ILE A 671 24.88 38.38 -38.71
C ILE A 671 24.87 38.42 -40.23
N LYS A 672 25.88 39.06 -40.80
CA LYS A 672 26.11 39.04 -42.25
C LYS A 672 26.40 37.59 -42.66
N ARG A 673 25.45 36.93 -43.28
CA ARG A 673 25.59 35.58 -43.81
C ARG A 673 26.49 35.63 -45.06
N SER A 674 27.80 35.75 -44.86
CA SER A 674 28.76 35.90 -45.93
C SER A 674 28.90 34.69 -46.85
N GLY A 675 28.34 33.57 -46.55
CA GLY A 675 28.36 32.33 -47.36
C GLY A 675 27.09 32.03 -48.16
N GLN A 676 26.01 32.80 -48.00
CA GLN A 676 24.74 32.46 -48.67
C GLN A 676 24.80 32.48 -50.22
N LYS A 677 25.75 33.23 -50.82
CA LYS A 677 25.92 33.23 -52.26
C LYS A 677 26.74 32.07 -52.79
N THR A 678 27.53 31.38 -51.93
CA THR A 678 28.39 30.28 -52.31
C THR A 678 27.93 28.94 -51.72
N GLY A 679 26.89 28.90 -50.87
CA GLY A 679 26.40 27.73 -50.17
C GLY A 679 27.32 27.21 -49.07
N HIS A 680 28.41 27.89 -48.72
CA HIS A 680 29.41 27.55 -47.74
C HIS A 680 29.79 28.71 -46.82
N VAL A 681 30.07 28.39 -45.54
CA VAL A 681 30.55 29.35 -44.52
C VAL A 681 31.97 29.02 -44.09
N PRO A 682 32.93 29.96 -44.10
CA PRO A 682 34.28 29.67 -43.67
C PRO A 682 34.39 29.56 -42.15
N ALA A 683 34.88 28.42 -41.68
CA ALA A 683 35.29 28.20 -40.29
C ALA A 683 36.82 28.33 -40.20
N ARG A 684 37.29 29.20 -39.30
CA ARG A 684 38.72 29.49 -39.12
C ARG A 684 39.28 28.77 -37.93
N PHE A 685 40.44 28.13 -38.10
CA PHE A 685 41.24 27.50 -37.07
C PHE A 685 42.60 28.14 -36.95
N SER A 686 43.15 28.25 -35.74
CA SER A 686 44.52 28.69 -35.47
C SER A 686 45.19 27.70 -34.53
N LEU A 687 45.86 26.70 -35.07
CA LEU A 687 46.33 25.54 -34.35
C LEU A 687 47.85 25.52 -34.23
N SER A 688 48.38 25.05 -33.07
CA SER A 688 49.79 24.90 -32.82
C SER A 688 50.21 23.46 -32.49
N LYS A 689 49.27 22.57 -32.22
CA LYS A 689 49.49 21.18 -31.88
C LYS A 689 49.42 20.32 -33.15
N GLU A 690 50.47 19.61 -33.50
CA GLU A 690 50.54 18.75 -34.68
C GLU A 690 49.39 17.77 -34.75
N ARG A 691 49.09 17.13 -33.59
CA ARG A 691 47.96 16.17 -33.51
C ARG A 691 46.60 16.75 -33.92
N LYS A 692 46.32 18.06 -33.62
CA LYS A 692 45.09 18.73 -34.00
C LYS A 692 45.11 19.10 -35.47
N ILE A 693 46.25 19.51 -35.98
CA ILE A 693 46.47 19.83 -37.39
C ILE A 693 46.23 18.64 -38.28
N SER A 694 46.96 17.56 -38.02
CA SER A 694 46.79 16.30 -38.77
C SER A 694 45.34 15.74 -38.65
N ARG A 695 44.71 15.93 -37.49
CA ARG A 695 43.32 15.48 -37.28
C ARG A 695 42.35 16.25 -38.14
N ILE A 696 42.38 17.60 -38.16
CA ILE A 696 41.44 18.42 -38.97
C ILE A 696 41.64 18.17 -40.48
N GLN A 697 42.88 18.04 -40.94
CA GLN A 697 43.17 17.75 -42.34
C GLN A 697 42.58 16.39 -42.74
N LYS A 698 42.75 15.36 -41.93
CA LYS A 698 42.23 14.04 -42.19
C LYS A 698 40.66 14.04 -42.15
N LEU A 699 40.04 14.74 -41.21
CA LEU A 699 38.59 14.84 -41.14
C LEU A 699 37.98 15.53 -42.35
N CYS A 700 38.67 16.59 -42.85
CA CYS A 700 38.24 17.31 -44.06
C CYS A 700 38.36 16.44 -45.32
N GLU A 701 39.43 15.64 -45.41
CA GLU A 701 39.59 14.65 -46.47
C GLU A 701 38.45 13.62 -46.43
N ASP A 702 38.19 13.03 -45.25
CA ASP A 702 37.13 12.03 -45.07
C ASP A 702 35.71 12.58 -45.29
N ALA A 703 35.48 13.89 -44.96
CA ALA A 703 34.19 14.56 -45.16
C ALA A 703 33.97 15.07 -46.57
N GLY A 704 35.05 15.12 -47.38
CA GLY A 704 35.06 15.77 -48.71
C GLY A 704 34.90 17.30 -48.64
N TRP A 705 35.32 17.92 -47.55
CA TRP A 705 35.24 19.38 -47.34
C TRP A 705 36.57 20.03 -47.64
N GLU A 706 36.54 21.19 -48.29
CA GLU A 706 37.74 21.95 -48.66
C GLU A 706 38.36 22.59 -47.40
N ILE A 707 39.67 22.37 -47.23
CA ILE A 707 40.51 23.00 -46.21
C ILE A 707 41.64 23.76 -46.88
N VAL A 708 41.81 25.03 -46.54
CA VAL A 708 42.82 25.91 -47.10
C VAL A 708 43.76 26.36 -45.97
N GLU A 709 45.04 26.13 -46.15
CA GLU A 709 46.07 26.60 -45.23
C GLU A 709 46.47 28.04 -45.59
N HIS A 710 46.52 28.89 -44.55
CA HIS A 710 46.94 30.27 -44.64
C HIS A 710 48.27 30.51 -43.93
N ALA A 711 49.06 31.55 -44.39
CA ALA A 711 50.31 31.90 -43.79
C ALA A 711 50.25 32.08 -42.26
N PRO A 712 51.21 31.60 -41.47
CA PRO A 712 51.22 31.68 -40.02
C PRO A 712 51.20 33.16 -39.55
N THR A 713 50.40 33.43 -38.50
CA THR A 713 50.35 34.76 -37.91
C THR A 713 51.54 34.96 -37.00
N LYS A 714 52.54 35.86 -37.41
CA LYS A 714 53.65 36.23 -36.55
C LYS A 714 53.15 37.13 -35.41
N LYS A 715 53.23 36.71 -34.17
CA LYS A 715 53.18 37.57 -32.99
C LYS A 715 54.60 37.85 -32.47
N HIS A 716 54.91 39.12 -32.24
CA HIS A 716 56.14 39.55 -31.59
C HIS A 716 56.31 38.93 -30.21
N GLY A 717 57.37 38.17 -29.99
CA GLY A 717 57.87 37.68 -28.68
C GLY A 717 57.38 36.31 -28.29
N ASN A 718 58.24 35.27 -28.34
CA ASN A 718 58.15 33.90 -27.92
C ASN A 718 56.89 33.10 -28.36
N VAL A 719 56.98 32.33 -29.11
CA VAL A 719 57.02 31.52 -30.28
C VAL A 719 56.43 30.11 -30.03
N ASN A 720 55.18 29.94 -30.40
CA ASN A 720 54.80 28.74 -31.13
C ASN A 720 54.07 29.22 -32.38
N GLU A 721 54.64 29.00 -33.57
CA GLU A 721 53.98 29.32 -34.83
C GLU A 721 52.65 28.59 -34.88
N LYS A 722 51.56 29.39 -35.01
CA LYS A 722 50.23 28.85 -35.20
C LYS A 722 49.96 28.79 -36.70
N LEU A 723 49.61 27.59 -37.18
CA LEU A 723 49.10 27.42 -38.54
C LEU A 723 47.66 27.82 -38.59
N ASN A 724 47.26 28.56 -39.61
CA ASN A 724 45.89 29.01 -39.81
C ASN A 724 45.25 28.22 -40.94
N PHE A 725 44.06 27.69 -40.66
CA PHE A 725 43.27 26.94 -41.63
C PHE A 725 41.89 27.58 -41.76
N VAL A 726 41.33 27.49 -42.97
CA VAL A 726 39.97 27.80 -43.29
C VAL A 726 39.31 26.56 -43.85
N VAL A 727 38.27 26.12 -43.22
CA VAL A 727 37.41 25.00 -43.68
C VAL A 727 36.11 25.58 -44.20
N ASN A 728 35.74 25.26 -45.44
CA ASN A 728 34.54 25.69 -46.08
C ASN A 728 33.36 24.74 -45.71
N ILE A 729 32.51 25.13 -44.76
CA ILE A 729 31.41 24.34 -44.21
C ILE A 729 30.14 24.61 -45.04
N PRO A 730 29.40 23.58 -45.51
CA PRO A 730 28.10 23.78 -46.12
C PRO A 730 27.13 24.46 -45.16
N VAL A 731 26.32 25.36 -45.62
CA VAL A 731 25.46 26.22 -44.80
C VAL A 731 24.48 25.40 -43.94
N ASP A 732 24.06 24.23 -44.40
CA ASP A 732 23.15 23.36 -43.70
C ASP A 732 23.74 22.76 -42.41
N TYR A 733 25.07 22.79 -42.24
CA TYR A 733 25.79 22.30 -41.05
C TYR A 733 26.19 23.43 -40.08
N VAL A 734 25.85 24.68 -40.40
CA VAL A 734 26.37 25.83 -39.65
C VAL A 734 25.46 26.21 -38.49
N ASP A 735 25.96 25.99 -37.28
CA ASP A 735 25.49 26.70 -36.08
C ASP A 735 26.51 27.77 -35.67
N TYR A 736 26.13 29.05 -35.83
CA TYR A 736 27.00 30.16 -35.46
C TYR A 736 27.32 30.28 -33.99
N ASP A 737 26.49 29.65 -33.12
CA ASP A 737 26.71 29.56 -31.67
C ASP A 737 27.65 28.42 -31.31
N LYS A 738 27.96 27.56 -32.27
CA LYS A 738 28.85 26.38 -32.13
C LYS A 738 28.47 25.47 -30.99
N LYS A 739 27.17 25.21 -30.77
CA LYS A 739 26.68 24.35 -29.71
C LYS A 739 26.90 22.89 -30.07
N LEU A 740 27.51 22.12 -29.17
CA LEU A 740 27.64 20.67 -29.32
C LEU A 740 26.26 19.99 -29.39
N SER A 741 25.27 20.53 -28.67
CA SER A 741 23.88 20.03 -28.69
C SER A 741 23.16 20.19 -30.01
N SER A 742 23.64 21.08 -30.91
CA SER A 742 23.10 21.25 -32.26
C SER A 742 23.53 20.17 -33.25
N ILE A 743 24.57 19.38 -32.92
CA ILE A 743 25.10 18.31 -33.78
C ILE A 743 24.06 17.19 -33.95
N SER A 744 23.42 16.75 -32.83
CA SER A 744 22.39 15.77 -32.89
C SER A 744 21.54 15.76 -31.60
N SER A 745 20.27 15.35 -31.71
CA SER A 745 19.44 15.06 -30.56
C SER A 745 19.91 13.79 -29.86
N LEU A 746 19.93 13.77 -28.51
CA LEU A 746 20.34 12.60 -27.73
C LEU A 746 19.41 11.40 -27.92
N LYS A 747 18.19 11.62 -28.40
CA LYS A 747 17.25 10.55 -28.73
C LYS A 747 17.67 9.77 -29.98
N ASP A 748 18.23 10.48 -30.97
CA ASP A 748 18.52 9.94 -32.29
C ASP A 748 19.86 9.20 -32.39
N VAL A 749 20.76 9.39 -31.44
CA VAL A 749 22.11 8.80 -31.41
C VAL A 749 22.12 7.43 -30.72
N SER A 750 22.98 6.53 -31.22
CA SER A 750 23.24 5.22 -30.60
C SER A 750 24.32 5.28 -29.52
N TYR A 751 24.52 4.15 -28.84
CA TYR A 751 25.62 3.95 -27.90
C TYR A 751 26.99 4.19 -28.56
N GLU A 752 27.22 3.63 -29.75
CA GLU A 752 28.48 3.74 -30.48
C GLU A 752 28.76 5.20 -30.86
N TRP A 753 27.75 5.94 -31.27
CA TRP A 753 27.89 7.38 -31.53
C TRP A 753 28.33 8.13 -30.26
N CYS A 754 27.73 7.80 -29.09
CA CYS A 754 28.11 8.44 -27.85
C CYS A 754 29.57 8.14 -27.46
N VAL A 755 30.04 6.92 -27.64
CA VAL A 755 31.45 6.53 -27.41
C VAL A 755 32.36 7.31 -28.34
N ASP A 756 32.09 7.31 -29.67
CA ASP A 756 32.84 8.05 -30.68
C ASP A 756 32.90 9.54 -30.39
N PHE A 757 31.79 10.13 -29.91
CA PHE A 757 31.74 11.53 -29.55
C PHE A 757 32.68 11.88 -28.38
N ILE A 758 32.66 11.06 -27.32
CA ILE A 758 33.55 11.25 -26.15
C ILE A 758 35.01 11.08 -26.56
N ASP A 759 35.32 10.13 -27.43
CA ASP A 759 36.67 9.95 -27.96
C ASP A 759 37.09 11.14 -28.80
N GLU A 760 36.22 11.66 -29.65
CA GLU A 760 36.57 12.82 -30.51
C GLU A 760 36.78 14.08 -29.68
N ILE A 761 35.89 14.43 -28.70
CA ILE A 761 36.10 15.65 -27.91
C ILE A 761 37.41 15.61 -27.11
N SER A 762 37.87 14.40 -26.71
CA SER A 762 39.12 14.24 -26.00
C SER A 762 40.34 14.67 -26.79
N LEU A 763 40.26 14.64 -28.13
CA LEU A 763 41.34 15.05 -29.05
C LEU A 763 41.46 16.55 -29.18
N TRP A 764 40.39 17.30 -28.84
CA TRP A 764 40.33 18.76 -28.98
C TRP A 764 40.58 19.49 -27.67
N ASP A 765 39.55 19.72 -26.86
CA ASP A 765 39.64 20.42 -25.57
C ASP A 765 39.71 19.45 -24.34
N GLY A 766 39.90 18.18 -24.63
CA GLY A 766 40.13 17.16 -23.63
C GLY A 766 41.59 16.98 -23.27
N HIS A 767 41.81 16.47 -22.05
CA HIS A 767 43.10 15.98 -21.58
C HIS A 767 42.90 14.57 -21.07
N ASN A 768 43.54 13.60 -21.74
CA ASN A 768 43.59 12.25 -21.26
C ASN A 768 44.58 12.15 -20.09
N VAL A 769 44.06 11.91 -18.90
CA VAL A 769 44.87 11.70 -17.68
C VAL A 769 45.58 10.36 -17.79
N ASP A 770 44.90 9.34 -18.29
CA ASP A 770 45.33 8.01 -18.67
C ASP A 770 44.37 7.43 -19.72
N ASP A 771 44.50 6.16 -20.07
CA ASP A 771 43.72 5.52 -21.13
C ASP A 771 42.22 5.51 -20.81
N ASN A 772 41.86 5.59 -19.53
CA ASN A 772 40.47 5.47 -19.06
C ASN A 772 39.88 6.75 -18.46
N ARG A 773 40.66 7.78 -18.25
CA ARG A 773 40.22 9.02 -17.61
C ARG A 773 40.49 10.23 -18.48
N ILE A 774 39.39 10.94 -18.77
CA ILE A 774 39.36 12.17 -19.54
C ILE A 774 38.98 13.33 -18.63
N THR A 775 39.67 14.45 -18.76
CA THR A 775 39.22 15.76 -18.24
C THR A 775 38.95 16.65 -19.41
N TRP A 776 37.75 17.14 -19.54
CA TRP A 776 37.32 18.08 -20.56
C TRP A 776 36.82 19.37 -19.89
N GLY A 777 36.94 20.51 -20.56
CA GLY A 777 36.55 21.80 -19.99
C GLY A 777 36.10 22.83 -21.00
N SER A 778 35.11 23.63 -20.60
CA SER A 778 34.54 24.74 -21.38
C SER A 778 34.18 25.91 -20.46
N VAL A 779 34.18 27.12 -21.02
CA VAL A 779 33.65 28.33 -20.36
C VAL A 779 32.10 28.37 -20.43
N ARG A 780 31.51 27.48 -21.19
CA ARG A 780 30.05 27.39 -21.34
C ARG A 780 29.49 26.22 -20.57
N GLU A 781 28.55 26.51 -19.69
CA GLU A 781 27.91 25.51 -18.83
C GLU A 781 27.05 24.53 -19.64
N ASP A 782 26.31 24.99 -20.62
CA ASP A 782 25.46 24.18 -21.49
C ASP A 782 26.26 23.10 -22.24
N GLU A 783 27.46 23.41 -22.66
CA GLU A 783 28.40 22.46 -23.29
C GLU A 783 28.84 21.37 -22.29
N ALA A 784 29.21 21.80 -21.08
CA ALA A 784 29.62 20.85 -20.04
C ALA A 784 28.50 19.89 -19.66
N LYS A 785 27.27 20.41 -19.57
CA LYS A 785 26.07 19.63 -19.34
C LYS A 785 25.78 18.62 -20.44
N PHE A 786 25.97 19.04 -21.71
CA PHE A 786 25.77 18.17 -22.87
C PHE A 786 26.83 17.06 -22.95
N VAL A 787 28.11 17.41 -22.80
CA VAL A 787 29.21 16.44 -22.77
C VAL A 787 29.01 15.42 -21.64
N GLN A 788 28.54 15.86 -20.48
CA GLN A 788 28.21 14.98 -19.38
C GLN A 788 27.07 14.01 -19.73
N ALA A 789 26.02 14.49 -20.40
CA ALA A 789 24.90 13.66 -20.83
C ALA A 789 25.35 12.56 -21.80
N VAL A 790 26.14 12.93 -22.81
CA VAL A 790 26.70 11.94 -23.77
C VAL A 790 27.58 10.93 -23.08
N ALA A 791 28.44 11.35 -22.13
CA ALA A 791 29.27 10.44 -21.36
C ALA A 791 28.44 9.45 -20.51
N ALA A 792 27.36 9.90 -19.89
CA ALA A 792 26.47 9.03 -19.12
C ALA A 792 25.75 8.02 -20.03
N LEU A 793 25.35 8.41 -21.24
CA LEU A 793 24.75 7.53 -22.26
C LEU A 793 25.76 6.56 -22.89
N ALA A 794 27.06 6.91 -22.89
CA ALA A 794 28.16 6.04 -23.25
C ALA A 794 28.54 5.04 -22.13
N GLY A 795 27.80 4.98 -21.03
CA GLY A 795 28.08 4.11 -19.90
C GLY A 795 29.25 4.57 -19.02
N TYR A 796 29.69 5.82 -19.12
CA TYR A 796 30.87 6.32 -18.42
C TYR A 796 30.48 7.12 -17.18
N ARG A 797 31.07 6.83 -16.02
CA ARG A 797 30.91 7.64 -14.82
C ARG A 797 31.44 9.04 -15.09
N THR A 798 30.61 10.04 -14.84
CA THR A 798 30.93 11.43 -15.10
C THR A 798 30.53 12.34 -13.96
N HIS A 799 31.27 13.44 -13.83
CA HIS A 799 30.97 14.51 -12.89
C HIS A 799 31.48 15.82 -13.45
N TRP A 800 30.67 16.89 -13.32
CA TRP A 800 31.19 18.21 -13.66
C TRP A 800 31.15 19.17 -12.46
N LYS A 801 32.01 20.15 -12.48
CA LYS A 801 31.98 21.23 -11.50
C LYS A 801 32.46 22.54 -12.09
N LYS A 802 31.91 23.61 -11.56
CA LYS A 802 32.32 24.97 -11.84
C LYS A 802 33.66 25.23 -11.15
N ILE A 803 34.65 25.75 -11.87
CA ILE A 803 35.93 26.20 -11.35
C ILE A 803 35.93 27.72 -11.46
N VAL A 804 35.90 28.38 -10.34
CA VAL A 804 36.01 29.85 -10.27
C VAL A 804 37.45 30.24 -10.49
N ASP A 805 37.68 31.14 -11.42
CA ASP A 805 39.03 31.66 -11.72
C ASP A 805 39.20 33.07 -11.11
N ASP A 806 39.67 33.10 -9.88
CA ASP A 806 39.87 34.31 -9.06
C ASP A 806 41.20 35.04 -9.32
N ARG A 807 42.03 34.58 -10.28
CA ARG A 807 43.33 35.16 -10.58
C ARG A 807 43.23 36.55 -11.16
N LYS A 808 42.16 36.90 -11.90
CA LYS A 808 41.85 38.23 -12.43
C LYS A 808 40.31 38.32 -12.63
N GLU A 809 39.74 39.50 -12.36
CA GLU A 809 38.32 39.81 -12.60
C GLU A 809 37.85 39.63 -14.07
N THR A 810 38.81 39.62 -15.01
CA THR A 810 38.55 39.47 -16.46
C THR A 810 38.53 38.02 -16.92
N PHE A 811 38.86 37.08 -16.04
CA PHE A 811 38.83 35.64 -16.37
C PHE A 811 37.46 35.09 -16.14
N SER A 812 36.97 34.32 -17.09
CA SER A 812 35.68 33.62 -16.97
C SER A 812 35.87 32.35 -16.15
N ASP A 813 34.90 32.10 -15.30
CA ASP A 813 34.76 30.77 -14.69
C ASP A 813 34.72 29.72 -15.80
N TYR A 814 35.19 28.52 -15.45
CA TYR A 814 35.15 27.45 -16.41
C TYR A 814 34.57 26.17 -15.78
N PHE A 815 33.92 25.37 -16.62
CA PHE A 815 33.27 24.13 -16.23
C PHE A 815 34.14 22.96 -16.64
N ARG A 816 34.49 22.11 -15.63
CA ARG A 816 35.30 20.91 -15.82
C ARG A 816 34.43 19.67 -15.76
N VAL A 817 34.46 18.85 -16.80
CA VAL A 817 33.84 17.52 -16.84
C VAL A 817 34.94 16.45 -16.70
N GLN A 818 34.78 15.58 -15.72
CA GLN A 818 35.64 14.44 -15.53
C GLN A 818 34.89 13.18 -15.97
N ILE A 819 35.48 12.37 -16.81
CA ILE A 819 34.91 11.17 -17.41
C ILE A 819 35.81 9.98 -17.08
N ASN A 820 35.20 8.89 -16.62
CA ASN A 820 35.90 7.64 -16.32
C ASN A 820 35.27 6.52 -17.13
N LYS A 821 36.01 5.98 -18.10
CA LYS A 821 35.54 4.98 -19.07
C LYS A 821 35.46 3.57 -18.49
N ASP A 822 36.24 3.27 -17.42
CA ASP A 822 36.22 1.93 -16.81
C ASP A 822 35.08 1.75 -15.81
N LYS A 823 34.32 2.78 -15.47
CA LYS A 823 33.37 2.75 -14.37
C LYS A 823 32.08 3.43 -14.75
N ASN A 824 30.98 2.76 -14.47
CA ASN A 824 29.63 3.31 -14.51
C ASN A 824 29.04 3.47 -13.11
N TYR A 825 29.86 3.36 -12.04
CA TYR A 825 29.40 3.37 -10.65
C TYR A 825 30.35 4.14 -9.73
N SER A 826 29.83 4.48 -8.53
CA SER A 826 30.59 5.04 -7.40
C SER A 826 30.44 4.15 -6.17
N GLY A 827 31.55 3.92 -5.45
CA GLY A 827 31.55 3.09 -4.27
C GLY A 827 30.87 3.72 -3.06
N GLY A 828 30.04 2.95 -2.36
CA GLY A 828 29.26 3.41 -1.21
C GLY A 828 30.11 3.86 -0.02
N GLN A 829 31.36 3.34 0.13
CA GLN A 829 32.26 3.75 1.21
C GLN A 829 32.62 5.24 1.20
N HIS A 830 32.31 5.95 0.12
CA HIS A 830 32.57 7.39 -0.01
C HIS A 830 31.29 8.21 0.17
N VAL A 831 30.12 7.58 0.35
CA VAL A 831 28.82 8.24 0.43
C VAL A 831 28.36 8.33 1.87
N LYS A 832 27.95 9.50 2.30
CA LYS A 832 27.32 9.79 3.60
C LYS A 832 25.85 10.11 3.40
N LYS A 833 25.03 9.69 4.35
CA LYS A 833 23.65 10.12 4.50
C LYS A 833 23.60 11.28 5.50
N ILE A 834 22.98 12.38 5.11
CA ILE A 834 22.88 13.61 5.89
C ILE A 834 21.39 13.97 5.96
N ASP A 835 20.94 14.43 7.11
CA ASP A 835 19.61 15.02 7.24
C ASP A 835 19.60 16.37 6.50
N ASN A 836 18.67 16.51 5.53
CA ASN A 836 18.62 17.67 4.63
C ASN A 836 17.48 18.64 4.97
N GLY A 837 16.61 18.26 5.93
CA GLY A 837 15.44 19.05 6.31
C GLY A 837 14.32 19.06 5.28
N PRO A 838 13.39 20.04 5.38
CA PRO A 838 12.24 20.12 4.49
C PRO A 838 12.63 20.56 3.08
N ALA A 839 11.93 20.01 2.08
CA ALA A 839 12.12 20.35 0.67
C ALA A 839 10.88 20.05 -0.17
N GLU A 840 10.69 20.83 -1.26
CA GLU A 840 9.78 20.41 -2.35
C GLU A 840 10.38 19.21 -3.05
N VAL A 841 9.60 18.15 -3.18
CA VAL A 841 10.02 16.91 -3.81
C VAL A 841 9.10 16.54 -4.99
N TYR A 842 9.67 15.86 -5.97
CA TYR A 842 9.03 15.54 -7.23
C TYR A 842 9.09 14.05 -7.51
N CYS A 843 7.98 13.47 -7.90
CA CYS A 843 7.89 12.10 -8.38
C CYS A 843 7.59 12.09 -9.88
N VAL A 844 8.43 11.40 -10.64
CA VAL A 844 8.28 11.25 -12.09
C VAL A 844 8.27 9.77 -12.43
N GLN A 845 7.09 9.21 -12.64
CA GLN A 845 6.90 7.79 -12.87
C GLN A 845 7.23 7.39 -14.30
N VAL A 846 8.07 6.35 -14.46
CA VAL A 846 8.45 5.77 -15.75
C VAL A 846 8.26 4.26 -15.76
N PRO A 847 8.09 3.61 -16.94
CA PRO A 847 7.87 2.16 -17.02
C PRO A 847 8.94 1.29 -16.36
N SER A 848 10.23 1.64 -16.50
CA SER A 848 11.32 0.92 -15.86
C SER A 848 11.40 1.13 -14.35
N THR A 849 10.68 2.14 -13.82
CA THR A 849 10.71 2.61 -12.43
C THR A 849 12.08 3.16 -11.96
N PHE A 850 13.02 3.37 -12.85
CA PHE A 850 14.32 3.97 -12.58
C PHE A 850 14.62 5.13 -13.53
N LEU A 851 15.11 6.21 -12.93
CA LEU A 851 15.46 7.45 -13.63
C LEU A 851 16.97 7.66 -13.65
N LEU A 852 17.46 8.24 -14.76
CA LEU A 852 18.77 8.86 -14.78
C LEU A 852 18.61 10.33 -14.36
N THR A 853 19.14 10.66 -13.18
CA THR A 853 19.03 12.00 -12.60
C THR A 853 20.38 12.68 -12.47
N ARG A 854 20.36 13.99 -12.33
CA ARG A 854 21.54 14.80 -12.00
C ARG A 854 21.22 15.77 -10.86
N ASN A 855 22.10 15.87 -9.88
CA ASN A 855 22.03 16.88 -8.83
C ASN A 855 23.41 17.54 -8.65
N GLN A 856 23.49 18.85 -8.84
CA GLN A 856 24.73 19.66 -8.72
C GLN A 856 25.95 19.02 -9.41
N GLY A 857 25.77 18.52 -10.63
CA GLY A 857 26.85 17.93 -11.42
C GLY A 857 27.11 16.44 -11.18
N SER A 858 26.44 15.80 -10.23
CA SER A 858 26.52 14.37 -9.99
C SER A 858 25.40 13.65 -10.74
N VAL A 859 25.73 12.71 -11.60
CA VAL A 859 24.77 11.85 -12.31
C VAL A 859 24.57 10.56 -11.51
N THR A 860 23.31 10.16 -11.28
CA THR A 860 22.96 8.92 -10.57
C THR A 860 21.71 8.30 -11.13
N VAL A 861 21.62 6.97 -11.07
CA VAL A 861 20.39 6.23 -11.28
C VAL A 861 19.67 6.10 -9.93
N THR A 862 18.37 6.33 -9.93
CA THR A 862 17.54 6.28 -8.72
C THR A 862 16.17 5.69 -9.01
N GLY A 863 15.48 5.20 -7.97
CA GLY A 863 14.16 4.66 -8.08
C GLY A 863 13.07 5.71 -8.30
N ASN A 864 11.86 5.22 -8.56
CA ASN A 864 10.66 6.01 -8.81
C ASN A 864 9.41 5.20 -8.43
N CYS A 865 8.26 5.84 -8.32
CA CYS A 865 6.98 5.25 -7.93
C CYS A 865 6.58 3.98 -8.69
N VAL A 866 6.02 3.00 -7.95
CA VAL A 866 5.57 1.70 -8.49
C VAL A 866 4.10 1.42 -8.27
N HIS A 867 3.42 2.16 -7.38
CA HIS A 867 2.03 1.84 -7.00
C HIS A 867 1.05 1.90 -8.18
N GLY A 868 0.19 0.89 -8.32
CA GLY A 868 -0.76 0.76 -9.44
C GLY A 868 -0.17 0.26 -10.76
N TYR A 869 1.17 0.21 -10.89
CA TYR A 869 1.83 -0.18 -12.13
C TYR A 869 2.30 -1.65 -12.18
N TYR A 870 2.45 -2.31 -11.03
CA TYR A 870 3.04 -3.66 -10.99
C TYR A 870 2.30 -4.68 -11.87
N ILE A 871 0.98 -4.73 -11.80
CA ILE A 871 0.17 -5.64 -12.62
C ILE A 871 0.30 -5.28 -14.11
N GLY A 872 0.28 -3.98 -14.44
CA GLY A 872 0.51 -3.48 -15.79
C GLY A 872 1.93 -3.80 -16.31
N TYR A 873 2.95 -3.70 -15.46
CA TYR A 873 4.32 -4.13 -15.80
C TYR A 873 4.38 -5.63 -16.10
N LYS A 874 3.79 -6.48 -15.24
CA LYS A 874 3.72 -7.92 -15.48
C LYS A 874 2.96 -8.23 -16.77
N TYR A 875 1.89 -7.49 -17.07
CA TYR A 875 1.18 -7.59 -18.34
C TYR A 875 2.09 -7.23 -19.53
N GLN A 876 2.77 -6.08 -19.51
CA GLN A 876 3.65 -5.66 -20.60
C GLN A 876 4.80 -6.66 -20.82
N LYS A 877 5.37 -7.21 -19.75
CA LYS A 877 6.41 -8.24 -19.83
C LYS A 877 5.90 -9.55 -20.45
N ALA A 878 4.69 -9.95 -20.13
CA ALA A 878 4.05 -11.17 -20.68
C ALA A 878 3.69 -10.99 -22.15
N ILE A 879 3.03 -9.89 -22.51
CA ILE A 879 2.58 -9.63 -23.89
C ILE A 879 3.75 -9.49 -24.85
N ALA A 880 4.89 -8.96 -24.44
CA ALA A 880 6.09 -8.85 -25.28
C ALA A 880 6.61 -10.20 -25.79
N LYS A 881 6.22 -11.31 -25.17
CA LYS A 881 6.59 -12.68 -25.56
C LYS A 881 5.61 -13.29 -26.57
N LEU A 882 4.44 -12.65 -26.80
CA LEU A 882 3.38 -13.18 -27.67
C LEU A 882 3.60 -12.82 -29.16
N PRO A 883 3.00 -13.56 -30.07
CA PRO A 883 2.92 -13.18 -31.48
C PRO A 883 2.22 -11.84 -31.68
N GLN A 884 2.57 -11.08 -32.70
CA GLN A 884 2.03 -9.75 -32.95
C GLN A 884 0.50 -9.74 -33.15
N GLU A 885 -0.05 -10.79 -33.74
CA GLU A 885 -1.51 -10.93 -33.93
C GLU A 885 -2.25 -11.00 -32.57
N GLU A 886 -1.72 -11.76 -31.61
CA GLU A 886 -2.28 -11.85 -30.26
C GLU A 886 -2.09 -10.53 -29.49
N GLN A 887 -0.99 -9.80 -29.70
CA GLN A 887 -0.78 -8.48 -29.09
C GLN A 887 -1.82 -7.47 -29.57
N GLU A 888 -2.14 -7.47 -30.88
CA GLU A 888 -3.17 -6.57 -31.44
C GLU A 888 -4.59 -6.97 -30.97
N GLU A 889 -4.91 -8.27 -30.87
CA GLU A 889 -6.18 -8.72 -30.28
C GLU A 889 -6.36 -8.24 -28.83
N LEU A 890 -5.33 -8.39 -28.00
CA LEU A 890 -5.37 -7.94 -26.62
C LEU A 890 -5.44 -6.42 -26.48
N LYS A 891 -4.81 -5.70 -27.40
CA LYS A 891 -4.93 -4.24 -27.49
C LYS A 891 -6.34 -3.81 -27.81
N GLU A 892 -6.97 -4.36 -28.85
CA GLU A 892 -8.37 -4.09 -29.22
C GLU A 892 -9.30 -4.41 -28.04
N PHE A 893 -9.14 -5.58 -27.44
CA PHE A 893 -9.86 -5.98 -26.24
C PHE A 893 -9.71 -4.95 -25.10
N THR A 894 -8.51 -4.40 -24.89
CA THR A 894 -8.26 -3.42 -23.82
C THR A 894 -9.05 -2.13 -24.05
N TYR A 895 -9.07 -1.63 -25.29
CA TYR A 895 -9.83 -0.43 -25.63
C TYR A 895 -11.34 -0.67 -25.48
N ASP A 896 -11.84 -1.81 -25.92
CA ASP A 896 -13.26 -2.17 -25.81
C ASP A 896 -13.70 -2.28 -24.33
N LEU A 897 -12.92 -2.98 -23.51
CA LEU A 897 -13.21 -3.13 -22.08
C LEU A 897 -13.15 -1.78 -21.35
N LEU A 898 -12.16 -0.96 -21.67
CA LEU A 898 -12.08 0.39 -21.07
C LEU A 898 -13.30 1.21 -21.45
N MET A 899 -13.78 1.16 -22.69
CA MET A 899 -14.96 1.91 -23.12
C MET A 899 -16.23 1.39 -22.46
N GLU A 900 -16.38 0.08 -22.30
CA GLU A 900 -17.50 -0.53 -21.56
C GLU A 900 -17.54 -0.04 -20.11
N LEU A 901 -16.39 -0.03 -19.43
CA LEU A 901 -16.25 0.50 -18.06
C LEU A 901 -16.47 2.02 -18.00
N TYR A 902 -15.96 2.77 -18.97
CA TYR A 902 -16.11 4.21 -19.06
C TYR A 902 -17.59 4.62 -19.23
N ASP A 903 -18.33 3.96 -20.10
CA ASP A 903 -19.76 4.22 -20.32
C ASP A 903 -20.61 3.91 -19.08
N ASN A 904 -20.25 2.87 -18.33
CA ASN A 904 -20.87 2.57 -17.05
C ASN A 904 -20.53 3.64 -16.02
N GLU A 905 -19.24 4.05 -15.91
CA GLU A 905 -18.77 5.03 -14.95
C GLU A 905 -19.35 6.43 -15.21
N ILE A 906 -19.61 6.81 -16.47
CA ILE A 906 -20.32 8.06 -16.80
C ILE A 906 -21.73 8.04 -16.23
N LYS A 907 -22.47 6.94 -16.35
CA LYS A 907 -23.83 6.84 -15.78
C LYS A 907 -23.81 6.91 -14.25
N TYR A 908 -22.89 6.17 -13.64
CA TYR A 908 -22.69 6.16 -12.18
C TYR A 908 -22.33 7.55 -11.63
N THR A 909 -21.37 8.23 -12.25
CA THR A 909 -20.93 9.56 -11.81
C THR A 909 -21.98 10.62 -12.11
N GLN A 910 -22.75 10.49 -13.17
CA GLN A 910 -23.86 11.39 -13.47
C GLN A 910 -24.92 11.32 -12.37
N GLU A 911 -25.33 10.15 -11.93
CA GLU A 911 -26.27 9.96 -10.80
C GLU A 911 -25.79 10.67 -9.52
N ILE A 912 -24.48 10.65 -9.27
CA ILE A 912 -23.90 11.20 -8.03
C ILE A 912 -23.68 12.72 -8.11
N TYR A 913 -23.22 13.23 -9.27
CA TYR A 913 -22.65 14.57 -9.36
C TYR A 913 -23.54 15.60 -10.08
N ASP A 914 -24.65 15.20 -10.72
CA ASP A 914 -25.54 16.15 -11.43
C ASP A 914 -26.14 17.18 -10.47
N GLU A 915 -26.63 16.77 -9.30
CA GLU A 915 -27.17 17.67 -8.29
C GLU A 915 -26.12 18.61 -7.68
N LEU A 916 -24.84 18.22 -7.74
CA LEU A 916 -23.72 19.02 -7.23
C LEU A 916 -23.17 19.99 -8.28
N GLY A 917 -23.58 19.86 -9.53
CA GLY A 917 -23.09 20.67 -10.65
C GLY A 917 -21.64 20.38 -11.06
N TRP A 918 -21.12 19.18 -10.75
CA TRP A 918 -19.72 18.80 -11.00
C TRP A 918 -19.55 17.72 -12.10
N ALA A 919 -20.64 17.29 -12.70
CA ALA A 919 -20.62 16.17 -13.66
C ALA A 919 -19.65 16.38 -14.83
N GLU A 920 -19.48 17.62 -15.36
CA GLU A 920 -18.57 17.90 -16.46
C GLU A 920 -17.09 17.83 -16.01
N ASP A 921 -16.75 18.32 -14.82
CA ASP A 921 -15.41 18.24 -14.27
C ASP A 921 -15.01 16.78 -14.03
N VAL A 922 -15.95 15.98 -13.53
CA VAL A 922 -15.77 14.53 -13.32
C VAL A 922 -15.56 13.82 -14.64
N ARG A 923 -16.31 14.15 -15.70
CA ARG A 923 -16.11 13.55 -17.05
C ARG A 923 -14.70 13.78 -17.59
N ARG A 924 -14.15 14.99 -17.40
CA ARG A 924 -12.76 15.28 -17.79
C ARG A 924 -11.76 14.48 -16.97
N PHE A 925 -12.02 14.34 -15.69
CA PHE A 925 -11.20 13.54 -14.79
C PHE A 925 -11.24 12.04 -15.15
N LEU A 926 -12.39 11.50 -15.54
CA LEU A 926 -12.54 10.13 -16.02
C LEU A 926 -11.73 9.91 -17.31
N LYS A 927 -11.80 10.81 -18.28
CA LYS A 927 -10.99 10.73 -19.51
C LYS A 927 -9.50 10.76 -19.23
N TYR A 928 -9.08 11.59 -18.28
CA TYR A 928 -7.69 11.66 -17.84
C TYR A 928 -7.22 10.33 -17.24
N ASN A 929 -8.01 9.74 -16.32
CA ASN A 929 -7.69 8.45 -15.71
C ASN A 929 -7.76 7.28 -16.71
N ALA A 930 -8.66 7.31 -17.68
CA ALA A 930 -8.74 6.32 -18.75
C ALA A 930 -7.44 6.30 -19.58
N ASN A 931 -6.94 7.47 -19.99
CA ASN A 931 -5.65 7.55 -20.68
C ASN A 931 -4.49 7.04 -19.81
N LYS A 932 -4.50 7.32 -18.51
CA LYS A 932 -3.49 6.79 -17.58
C LYS A 932 -3.51 5.28 -17.48
N ALA A 933 -4.70 4.69 -17.39
CA ALA A 933 -4.84 3.25 -17.31
C ALA A 933 -4.31 2.54 -18.58
N LEU A 934 -4.56 3.14 -19.77
CA LEU A 934 -3.97 2.66 -21.02
C LEU A 934 -2.44 2.76 -21.01
N ASN A 935 -1.88 3.89 -20.53
CA ASN A 935 -0.44 4.05 -20.44
C ASN A 935 0.20 3.02 -19.50
N ASN A 936 -0.46 2.66 -18.40
CA ASN A 936 -0.02 1.60 -17.48
C ASN A 936 0.03 0.21 -18.16
N LEU A 937 -0.79 -0.01 -19.18
CA LEU A 937 -0.79 -1.22 -20.00
C LEU A 937 0.15 -1.12 -21.22
N GLY A 938 0.84 0.01 -21.41
CA GLY A 938 1.76 0.24 -22.52
C GLY A 938 1.05 0.71 -23.82
N TYR A 939 -0.18 1.18 -23.73
CA TYR A 939 -0.97 1.66 -24.86
C TYR A 939 -1.12 3.18 -24.90
N GLU A 940 -1.34 3.74 -26.08
CA GLU A 940 -1.60 5.17 -26.22
C GLU A 940 -2.97 5.55 -25.63
N GLY A 941 -3.08 6.77 -25.11
CA GLY A 941 -4.33 7.29 -24.59
C GLY A 941 -5.37 7.50 -25.69
N LEU A 942 -6.64 7.21 -25.36
CA LEU A 942 -7.77 7.30 -26.28
C LEU A 942 -8.28 8.73 -26.45
N PHE A 943 -8.26 9.53 -25.39
CA PHE A 943 -8.85 10.86 -25.37
C PHE A 943 -7.80 11.94 -25.61
N PRO A 944 -8.10 12.96 -26.47
CA PRO A 944 -7.17 14.03 -26.77
C PRO A 944 -6.92 14.94 -25.55
N ALA A 945 -5.76 15.60 -25.50
CA ALA A 945 -5.30 16.41 -24.37
C ALA A 945 -6.27 17.54 -23.96
N TYR A 946 -7.04 18.11 -24.89
CA TYR A 946 -8.01 19.15 -24.55
C TYR A 946 -9.25 18.60 -23.82
N GLU A 947 -9.57 17.32 -23.94
CA GLU A 947 -10.66 16.64 -23.26
C GLU A 947 -10.26 16.08 -21.88
N THR A 948 -8.97 15.88 -21.67
CA THR A 948 -8.40 15.33 -20.42
C THR A 948 -7.88 16.43 -19.48
N ARG A 949 -8.22 17.67 -19.73
CA ARG A 949 -7.74 18.81 -18.95
C ARG A 949 -8.45 18.89 -17.61
N VAL A 950 -7.83 18.39 -16.58
CA VAL A 950 -8.28 18.45 -15.18
C VAL A 950 -7.92 19.81 -14.57
N SER A 951 -8.76 20.31 -13.65
CA SER A 951 -8.48 21.57 -12.97
C SER A 951 -7.19 21.49 -12.13
N PRO A 952 -6.36 22.56 -12.09
CA PRO A 952 -5.13 22.56 -11.29
C PRO A 952 -5.37 22.27 -9.80
N GLU A 953 -6.52 22.69 -9.27
CA GLU A 953 -6.92 22.47 -7.88
C GLU A 953 -7.09 20.98 -7.55
N ILE A 954 -7.67 20.20 -8.47
CA ILE A 954 -7.81 18.75 -8.30
C ILE A 954 -6.46 18.07 -8.46
N LEU A 955 -5.66 18.49 -9.45
CA LEU A 955 -4.31 17.94 -9.65
C LEU A 955 -3.41 18.21 -8.45
N SER A 956 -3.46 19.41 -7.87
CA SER A 956 -2.72 19.72 -6.65
C SER A 956 -3.22 18.93 -5.43
N SER A 957 -4.54 18.68 -5.33
CA SER A 957 -5.13 17.90 -4.25
C SER A 957 -4.89 16.38 -4.39
N LEU A 958 -4.60 15.91 -5.61
CA LEU A 958 -4.09 14.56 -5.88
C LEU A 958 -2.66 14.39 -5.37
N SER A 959 -1.94 15.50 -5.13
CA SER A 959 -0.62 15.45 -4.50
C SER A 959 -0.76 14.97 -3.05
N PRO A 960 0.11 14.08 -2.57
CA PRO A 960 0.08 13.56 -1.20
C PRO A 960 0.12 14.63 -0.10
N ASP A 961 0.53 15.86 -0.42
CA ASP A 961 0.80 16.94 0.55
C ASP A 961 0.01 18.23 0.31
N ALA A 962 -1.20 18.13 -0.22
CA ALA A 962 -2.06 19.30 -0.37
C ALA A 962 -2.41 20.03 0.96
N ASN A 963 -2.01 19.49 2.11
CA ASN A 963 -2.09 20.12 3.43
C ASN A 963 -0.70 20.20 4.06
N GLU A 964 -0.17 21.37 4.26
CA GLU A 964 1.18 21.72 4.68
C GLU A 964 1.60 21.30 6.11
N ASN A 965 0.82 20.53 6.87
CA ASN A 965 1.05 20.36 8.31
C ASN A 965 0.88 18.95 8.87
N HIS A 966 1.22 17.89 8.12
CA HIS A 966 1.14 16.54 8.69
C HIS A 966 2.51 15.90 8.88
N ASP A 967 3.11 16.05 10.06
CA ASP A 967 4.11 15.10 10.54
C ASP A 967 3.42 13.82 11.01
N PHE A 968 3.16 12.93 10.06
CA PHE A 968 2.44 11.67 10.29
C PHE A 968 3.26 10.64 11.09
N PHE A 969 4.58 10.82 11.19
CA PHE A 969 5.49 9.84 11.78
C PHE A 969 6.11 10.26 13.12
N SER A 970 6.06 11.52 13.52
CA SER A 970 6.69 11.97 14.76
C SER A 970 5.91 11.60 16.03
N GLY A 971 4.68 11.09 15.92
CA GLY A 971 3.84 10.81 17.07
C GLY A 971 3.48 12.06 17.89
N SER A 972 3.93 13.24 17.46
CA SER A 972 3.49 14.51 18.01
C SER A 972 2.11 14.82 17.41
N GLY A 973 1.07 14.71 18.24
CA GLY A 973 -0.33 14.90 17.86
C GLY A 973 -0.71 16.34 17.48
N SER A 974 0.07 16.96 16.63
CA SER A 974 -0.18 18.31 16.14
C SER A 974 -0.40 18.39 14.64
N SER A 975 -1.23 17.51 14.11
CA SER A 975 -1.93 17.83 12.88
C SER A 975 -3.09 18.78 13.17
N TYR A 976 -2.81 19.82 13.94
CA TYR A 976 -3.71 20.97 13.97
C TYR A 976 -3.46 21.74 12.67
N VAL A 977 -4.34 21.56 11.70
CA VAL A 977 -4.68 22.68 10.85
C VAL A 977 -5.28 23.71 11.81
N ILE A 978 -4.46 24.65 12.25
CA ILE A 978 -4.96 25.94 12.64
C ILE A 978 -5.58 26.42 11.34
N GLY A 979 -6.89 26.24 11.18
CA GLY A 979 -7.65 27.02 10.24
C GLY A 979 -7.17 28.42 10.51
N LYS A 980 -6.69 29.15 9.49
CA LYS A 980 -6.54 30.59 9.60
C LYS A 980 -7.88 31.08 10.08
N ALA A 981 -8.05 31.20 11.40
CA ALA A 981 -8.97 32.13 11.96
C ALA A 981 -8.44 33.44 11.39
N GLU A 982 -9.17 34.04 10.46
CA GLU A 982 -9.03 35.46 10.25
C GLU A 982 -9.11 36.06 11.64
N SER A 983 -8.00 36.61 12.09
CA SER A 983 -7.97 37.43 13.27
C SER A 983 -8.91 38.60 12.93
N THR A 984 -10.14 38.52 13.40
CA THR A 984 -10.86 39.75 13.72
C THR A 984 -10.01 40.36 14.85
N GLU A 985 -9.22 41.36 14.48
CA GLU A 985 -8.75 42.35 15.43
C GLU A 985 -9.98 42.87 16.13
N ASP A 986 -10.08 42.58 17.41
CA ASP A 986 -10.89 43.15 18.48
C ASP A 986 -11.42 42.01 19.35
N ASP A 987 -10.61 41.62 20.33
CA ASP A 987 -11.10 41.23 21.64
C ASP A 987 -9.94 41.30 22.65
N ASP A 988 -9.84 42.44 23.31
CA ASP A 988 -9.17 42.62 24.58
C ASP A 988 -9.71 41.62 25.60
N TRP A 989 -8.90 40.65 26.01
CA TRP A 989 -9.11 39.91 27.25
C TRP A 989 -7.95 40.20 28.20
N ASP A 990 -8.14 41.24 29.00
CA ASP A 990 -7.50 41.35 30.32
C ASP A 990 -7.98 40.18 31.21
N PHE A 991 -7.09 39.27 31.56
CA PHE A 991 -7.00 38.61 32.89
C PHE A 991 -5.69 37.88 33.04
#